data_6e00e16a097ed2e18a6cc3c4e28800f4
#
_entry.id   6e00e16a097ed2e18a6cc3c4e28800f4
#
_cell.length_a   1.000
_cell.length_b   1.000
_cell.length_c   1.000
_cell.angle_alpha   90.00
_cell.angle_beta   90.00
_cell.angle_gamma   90.00
#
_symmetry.space_group_name_H-M   'P 1'
#
loop_
_entity.id
_entity.type
_entity.pdbx_description
1 polymer ?
#
loop_
_entity_poly.entity_id
_entity_poly.type
_entity_poly.pdbx_seq_one_letter_code
_entity_poly.pdbx_strand_id
1 'polypeptide(L)'
;MIAIMKPILFLLLAISAAANPIRVLYLDTSGAETAALHHAMRDLGRDAIYFDYAKDKVDAGYDLVVKAGDDLSREAILSKLSAERKAAYEAFLAQREPEQREKHPQVANYEKRSEPLTFQKPFSPKGSMERTQVPADCELKLFASEPDIAKPIAFAWDERGRCWVVETRDYPHGVQESGEGQDSVKICEDTDGDGKADKFTVFADKLNLPTGIVFARKGIIVAAPPKFIYLEDTNGDDKADKREVIMDCWGIRDTHAQASNLHYGFDNWIYGCVGYSGIEGYVGGKQHQFAMGTYRFKPDGSALEFLHQFTNNSWGHSTNDAGDQFGGTANGAPIFFGGIPATAYAEGSRGMTAKKINAVDTAHTITPNFRQVDVFGGYTAAAGSNFIYSNALPKRFQGMAMVCEPTMKIVALMDVQPDGAGYKALDAFNIYASSDEWNSPVHAEVGPDGAVWVADFQNFIIQHNPTPSKERGGFVATTGVGGAHENDLRDHSRGRIYRIVAKGAAKDTNTLYNRLLKQWRLASDTSDLSELSDIHALWVKQARGTLDAKTHQAALISKDAKLRRNAIRALGADKAAQDLFFGSGVISDPDLNTRLAAFVKLSDFPTTPEIQTLVKKLAADPVVKSDEWLAEAAKMLGKKHKALNYKEGPNLLPNPGFEEPIGTTWTRRDYGGESKKKGNDGAQWGFVTDPKMVHSGKRAMRSITRDDADTSHFADVPLKPNTEYRLSAWIKTHAFRGKASLNDHIGRAETSPKISRNQDWTEVEVIFNSKDRKKASINLLHVGKGDIYFDDVKLCELVLENEDDASKLVGDIQRGEKIFWEHPVAACKNCHILKGQGSAVGPALDGIASRKDEAYILESLVNPNAKLAEGYTATPISPMPPMNLILKPQEFADVKAFILSLK
;
A
#
# COMPACT_ATOMS: atom_id res chain seq x y z
N MET A 1 -45.30 -43.74 -29.74
CA MET A 1 -44.12 -43.76 -28.85
C MET A 1 -43.29 -42.46 -28.86
N ILE A 2 -43.46 -41.56 -29.81
CA ILE A 2 -42.69 -40.30 -29.93
C ILE A 2 -43.31 -39.11 -29.16
N ALA A 3 -44.59 -39.16 -28.85
CA ALA A 3 -45.30 -38.05 -28.20
C ALA A 3 -45.19 -38.01 -26.65
N ILE A 4 -44.73 -39.07 -26.01
CA ILE A 4 -44.62 -39.14 -24.54
C ILE A 4 -43.21 -38.81 -24.05
N MET A 5 -42.18 -38.90 -24.90
CA MET A 5 -40.81 -38.60 -24.50
C MET A 5 -40.47 -37.11 -24.49
N LYS A 6 -41.17 -36.25 -25.26
CA LYS A 6 -40.86 -34.80 -25.29
C LYS A 6 -41.08 -34.05 -23.95
N PRO A 7 -42.10 -34.27 -23.15
CA PRO A 7 -42.27 -33.55 -21.89
C PRO A 7 -41.25 -34.00 -20.81
N ILE A 8 -40.84 -35.30 -20.82
CA ILE A 8 -39.86 -35.79 -19.84
C ILE A 8 -38.46 -35.28 -20.16
N LEU A 9 -38.10 -35.19 -21.44
CA LEU A 9 -36.80 -34.65 -21.86
C LEU A 9 -36.68 -33.12 -21.60
N PHE A 10 -37.82 -32.40 -21.75
CA PHE A 10 -37.88 -30.96 -21.41
C PHE A 10 -37.82 -30.73 -19.89
N LEU A 11 -38.44 -31.60 -19.08
CA LEU A 11 -38.38 -31.52 -17.62
C LEU A 11 -36.99 -31.87 -17.10
N LEU A 12 -36.30 -32.88 -17.66
CA LEU A 12 -34.95 -33.26 -17.31
C LEU A 12 -33.90 -32.19 -17.73
N LEU A 13 -34.07 -31.59 -18.89
CA LEU A 13 -33.22 -30.44 -19.34
C LEU A 13 -33.46 -29.19 -18.50
N ALA A 14 -34.69 -28.89 -18.08
CA ALA A 14 -35.02 -27.76 -17.21
C ALA A 14 -34.45 -27.98 -15.79
N ILE A 15 -34.47 -29.19 -15.25
CA ILE A 15 -33.92 -29.53 -13.94
C ILE A 15 -32.37 -29.49 -13.99
N SER A 16 -31.73 -30.00 -15.04
CA SER A 16 -30.27 -29.97 -15.19
C SER A 16 -29.70 -28.55 -15.38
N ALA A 17 -30.45 -27.66 -16.04
CA ALA A 17 -30.04 -26.29 -16.24
C ALA A 17 -30.17 -25.40 -14.98
N ALA A 18 -30.88 -25.86 -13.95
CA ALA A 18 -31.17 -25.09 -12.73
C ALA A 18 -30.46 -25.63 -11.46
N ALA A 19 -29.62 -26.66 -11.57
CA ALA A 19 -28.92 -27.27 -10.44
C ALA A 19 -27.69 -26.40 -10.04
N ASN A 20 -27.94 -25.36 -9.26
CA ASN A 20 -26.92 -24.38 -8.89
C ASN A 20 -27.05 -23.97 -7.42
N PRO A 21 -25.99 -23.43 -6.79
CA PRO A 21 -26.05 -22.82 -5.46
C PRO A 21 -27.07 -21.70 -5.40
N ILE A 22 -27.60 -21.40 -4.22
CA ILE A 22 -28.46 -20.24 -4.01
C ILE A 22 -27.62 -18.97 -4.05
N ARG A 23 -28.07 -17.98 -4.82
CA ARG A 23 -27.43 -16.68 -4.99
C ARG A 23 -28.29 -15.57 -4.38
N VAL A 24 -27.76 -14.89 -3.39
CA VAL A 24 -28.43 -13.81 -2.66
C VAL A 24 -27.65 -12.51 -2.88
N LEU A 25 -28.32 -11.48 -3.34
CA LEU A 25 -27.75 -10.14 -3.36
C LEU A 25 -28.09 -9.42 -2.06
N TYR A 26 -27.08 -9.05 -1.29
CA TYR A 26 -27.24 -8.12 -0.18
C TYR A 26 -27.03 -6.70 -0.69
N LEU A 27 -28.12 -5.94 -0.71
CA LEU A 27 -28.13 -4.57 -1.21
C LEU A 27 -28.06 -3.60 -0.03
N ASP A 28 -26.92 -2.93 0.10
CA ASP A 28 -26.70 -1.90 1.12
C ASP A 28 -26.65 -0.50 0.51
N THR A 29 -27.79 0.14 0.45
CA THR A 29 -27.92 1.52 -0.04
C THR A 29 -27.60 2.59 1.02
N SER A 30 -27.42 2.19 2.29
CA SER A 30 -27.31 3.11 3.43
C SER A 30 -25.93 3.14 4.06
N GLY A 31 -25.02 2.21 3.72
CA GLY A 31 -23.77 1.98 4.44
C GLY A 31 -24.02 1.48 5.88
N ALA A 32 -25.11 0.74 6.07
CA ALA A 32 -25.52 0.21 7.36
C ALA A 32 -24.63 -0.92 7.84
N GLU A 33 -24.90 -1.42 9.03
CA GLU A 33 -24.15 -2.49 9.68
C GLU A 33 -24.16 -3.78 8.86
N THR A 34 -22.96 -4.23 8.44
CA THR A 34 -22.77 -5.46 7.64
C THR A 34 -22.44 -6.69 8.49
N ALA A 35 -22.48 -6.59 9.82
CA ALA A 35 -22.15 -7.68 10.73
C ALA A 35 -23.07 -8.90 10.54
N ALA A 36 -24.38 -8.69 10.32
CA ALA A 36 -25.31 -9.77 10.05
C ALA A 36 -24.98 -10.51 8.74
N LEU A 37 -24.60 -9.78 7.69
CA LEU A 37 -24.15 -10.36 6.44
C LEU A 37 -22.87 -11.19 6.64
N HIS A 38 -21.90 -10.66 7.36
CA HIS A 38 -20.65 -11.37 7.67
C HIS A 38 -20.91 -12.72 8.35
N HIS A 39 -21.79 -12.74 9.34
CA HIS A 39 -22.17 -13.99 10.01
C HIS A 39 -22.92 -14.95 9.08
N ALA A 40 -23.90 -14.47 8.30
CA ALA A 40 -24.63 -15.30 7.35
C ALA A 40 -23.72 -15.92 6.29
N MET A 41 -22.78 -15.16 5.73
CA MET A 41 -21.79 -15.67 4.77
C MET A 41 -20.98 -16.82 5.37
N ARG A 42 -20.43 -16.63 6.57
CA ARG A 42 -19.63 -17.65 7.27
C ARG A 42 -20.43 -18.92 7.57
N ASP A 43 -21.65 -18.76 8.05
CA ASP A 43 -22.46 -19.87 8.55
C ASP A 43 -23.15 -20.64 7.42
N LEU A 44 -23.49 -19.99 6.30
CA LEU A 44 -24.25 -20.59 5.19
C LEU A 44 -23.43 -20.94 3.94
N GLY A 45 -22.15 -20.54 3.88
CA GLY A 45 -21.33 -20.81 2.70
C GLY A 45 -21.10 -22.30 2.44
N ARG A 46 -21.00 -23.12 3.48
CA ARG A 46 -20.90 -24.60 3.35
C ARG A 46 -22.19 -25.22 2.80
N ASP A 47 -23.33 -24.59 3.04
CA ASP A 47 -24.62 -24.97 2.47
C ASP A 47 -24.81 -24.46 1.05
N ALA A 48 -23.78 -23.87 0.43
CA ALA A 48 -23.84 -23.25 -0.90
C ALA A 48 -24.96 -22.21 -1.04
N ILE A 49 -25.17 -21.43 0.00
CA ILE A 49 -25.96 -20.20 -0.01
C ILE A 49 -24.95 -19.07 0.01
N TYR A 50 -24.83 -18.38 -1.12
CA TYR A 50 -23.76 -17.40 -1.36
C TYR A 50 -24.33 -16.00 -1.45
N PHE A 51 -23.68 -15.07 -0.75
CA PHE A 51 -24.08 -13.68 -0.71
C PHE A 51 -23.09 -12.81 -1.49
N ASP A 52 -23.60 -12.07 -2.45
CA ASP A 52 -22.88 -10.97 -3.08
C ASP A 52 -23.29 -9.66 -2.42
N TYR A 53 -22.34 -8.75 -2.27
CA TYR A 53 -22.57 -7.40 -1.72
C TYR A 53 -22.53 -6.35 -2.84
N ALA A 54 -23.50 -5.43 -2.83
CA ALA A 54 -23.48 -4.27 -3.70
C ALA A 54 -24.18 -3.07 -3.05
N LYS A 55 -23.74 -1.86 -3.41
CA LYS A 55 -24.37 -0.60 -3.01
C LYS A 55 -25.59 -0.25 -3.91
N ASP A 56 -25.54 -0.66 -5.16
CA ASP A 56 -26.57 -0.42 -6.17
C ASP A 56 -27.15 -1.75 -6.68
N LYS A 57 -28.34 -1.65 -7.24
CA LYS A 57 -29.00 -2.81 -7.87
C LYS A 57 -28.10 -3.39 -8.97
N VAL A 58 -27.94 -4.69 -8.92
CA VAL A 58 -27.20 -5.48 -9.92
C VAL A 58 -28.20 -6.34 -10.69
N ASP A 59 -28.23 -6.19 -12.01
CA ASP A 59 -29.04 -7.03 -12.90
C ASP A 59 -28.27 -8.31 -13.25
N ALA A 60 -28.14 -9.21 -12.27
CA ALA A 60 -27.56 -10.55 -12.41
C ALA A 60 -28.55 -11.58 -11.87
N GLY A 61 -28.33 -12.86 -12.21
CA GLY A 61 -29.20 -13.96 -11.85
C GLY A 61 -29.18 -14.32 -10.36
N TYR A 62 -29.68 -13.43 -9.50
CA TYR A 62 -29.88 -13.71 -8.09
C TYR A 62 -31.23 -14.37 -7.85
N ASP A 63 -31.25 -15.30 -6.93
CA ASP A 63 -32.47 -15.95 -6.46
C ASP A 63 -33.29 -15.01 -5.55
N LEU A 64 -32.57 -14.21 -4.76
CA LEU A 64 -33.14 -13.28 -3.78
C LEU A 64 -32.32 -11.99 -3.72
N VAL A 65 -33.04 -10.89 -3.40
CA VAL A 65 -32.42 -9.62 -2.99
C VAL A 65 -32.84 -9.34 -1.55
N VAL A 66 -31.87 -9.12 -0.69
CA VAL A 66 -32.05 -8.82 0.75
C VAL A 66 -31.33 -7.55 1.12
N LYS A 67 -31.66 -6.96 2.26
CA LYS A 67 -31.10 -5.68 2.75
C LYS A 67 -30.88 -5.73 4.27
N ALA A 68 -30.30 -4.67 4.80
CA ALA A 68 -30.11 -4.54 6.24
C ALA A 68 -31.46 -4.68 7.00
N GLY A 69 -31.44 -5.51 8.05
CA GLY A 69 -32.61 -5.82 8.86
C GLY A 69 -33.42 -7.03 8.40
N ASP A 70 -33.16 -7.59 7.21
CA ASP A 70 -33.78 -8.84 6.79
C ASP A 70 -33.21 -10.02 7.58
N ASP A 71 -34.05 -11.03 7.82
CA ASP A 71 -33.62 -12.33 8.39
C ASP A 71 -32.82 -13.08 7.33
N LEU A 72 -31.54 -13.30 7.61
CA LEU A 72 -30.57 -14.00 6.74
C LEU A 72 -30.38 -15.46 7.14
N SER A 73 -31.21 -16.01 8.03
CA SER A 73 -31.17 -17.44 8.39
C SER A 73 -31.45 -18.34 7.18
N ARG A 74 -30.91 -19.55 7.23
CA ARG A 74 -31.15 -20.58 6.20
C ARG A 74 -32.63 -20.79 5.94
N GLU A 75 -33.41 -20.89 7.01
CA GLU A 75 -34.89 -21.13 6.98
C GLU A 75 -35.59 -19.96 6.29
N ALA A 76 -35.24 -18.72 6.63
CA ALA A 76 -35.84 -17.52 6.03
C ALA A 76 -35.53 -17.40 4.53
N ILE A 77 -34.27 -17.69 4.13
CA ILE A 77 -33.86 -17.69 2.72
C ILE A 77 -34.59 -18.79 1.95
N LEU A 78 -34.57 -20.03 2.42
CA LEU A 78 -35.25 -21.12 1.74
C LEU A 78 -36.75 -20.91 1.66
N SER A 79 -37.41 -20.28 2.67
CA SER A 79 -38.86 -20.04 2.66
C SER A 79 -39.29 -19.16 1.49
N LYS A 80 -38.43 -18.25 1.02
CA LYS A 80 -38.69 -17.28 -0.06
C LYS A 80 -38.53 -17.88 -1.46
N LEU A 81 -37.96 -19.09 -1.59
CA LEU A 81 -37.73 -19.74 -2.89
C LEU A 81 -38.94 -20.55 -3.36
N SER A 82 -39.13 -20.70 -4.68
CA SER A 82 -40.11 -21.61 -5.25
C SER A 82 -39.76 -23.09 -4.97
N ALA A 83 -40.76 -23.98 -5.06
CA ALA A 83 -40.53 -25.39 -4.87
C ALA A 83 -39.56 -25.98 -5.89
N GLU A 84 -39.63 -25.52 -7.15
CA GLU A 84 -38.71 -25.94 -8.22
C GLU A 84 -37.27 -25.50 -7.92
N ARG A 85 -37.10 -24.26 -7.42
CA ARG A 85 -35.76 -23.75 -7.10
C ARG A 85 -35.17 -24.50 -5.91
N LYS A 86 -35.94 -24.83 -4.89
CA LYS A 86 -35.51 -25.67 -3.76
C LYS A 86 -35.08 -27.05 -4.24
N ALA A 87 -35.88 -27.70 -5.08
CA ALA A 87 -35.54 -29.01 -5.63
C ALA A 87 -34.22 -28.96 -6.45
N ALA A 88 -34.04 -27.93 -7.26
CA ALA A 88 -32.80 -27.73 -8.01
C ALA A 88 -31.56 -27.51 -7.08
N TYR A 89 -31.73 -26.77 -6.00
CA TYR A 89 -30.68 -26.59 -5.00
C TYR A 89 -30.34 -27.88 -4.25
N GLU A 90 -31.36 -28.66 -3.85
CA GLU A 90 -31.14 -29.98 -3.21
C GLU A 90 -30.45 -30.94 -4.17
N ALA A 91 -30.82 -30.95 -5.44
CA ALA A 91 -30.15 -31.74 -6.48
C ALA A 91 -28.69 -31.34 -6.65
N PHE A 92 -28.38 -30.02 -6.60
CA PHE A 92 -27.02 -29.54 -6.62
C PHE A 92 -26.19 -30.04 -5.43
N LEU A 93 -26.74 -29.93 -4.20
CA LEU A 93 -26.08 -30.43 -3.00
C LEU A 93 -25.81 -31.94 -3.06
N ALA A 94 -26.77 -32.73 -3.58
CA ALA A 94 -26.63 -34.17 -3.69
C ALA A 94 -25.59 -34.62 -4.74
N GLN A 95 -25.26 -33.77 -5.71
CA GLN A 95 -24.27 -34.06 -6.76
C GLN A 95 -22.86 -33.63 -6.39
N ARG A 96 -22.69 -32.80 -5.33
CA ARG A 96 -21.39 -32.33 -4.88
C ARG A 96 -20.52 -33.50 -4.41
N GLU A 97 -19.21 -33.36 -4.60
CA GLU A 97 -18.25 -34.29 -4.01
C GLU A 97 -18.50 -34.45 -2.50
N PRO A 98 -18.64 -35.68 -1.94
CA PRO A 98 -18.89 -35.88 -0.53
C PRO A 98 -17.76 -35.36 0.36
N GLU A 99 -18.12 -34.60 1.39
CA GLU A 99 -17.14 -34.12 2.37
C GLU A 99 -16.72 -35.25 3.32
N GLN A 100 -15.42 -35.43 3.49
CA GLN A 100 -14.83 -36.33 4.48
C GLN A 100 -14.09 -35.50 5.52
N ARG A 101 -14.25 -35.82 6.79
CA ARG A 101 -13.60 -35.11 7.92
C ARG A 101 -12.90 -36.09 8.84
N GLU A 102 -11.80 -35.65 9.42
CA GLU A 102 -11.07 -36.42 10.41
C GLU A 102 -10.61 -35.54 11.56
N LYS A 103 -10.37 -36.15 12.72
CA LYS A 103 -9.74 -35.46 13.85
C LYS A 103 -8.23 -35.48 13.68
N HIS A 104 -7.61 -34.33 13.92
CA HIS A 104 -6.16 -34.21 13.89
C HIS A 104 -5.67 -33.71 15.25
N PRO A 105 -5.12 -34.57 16.11
CA PRO A 105 -4.79 -34.22 17.51
C PRO A 105 -3.62 -33.22 17.63
N GLN A 106 -2.87 -33.03 16.57
CA GLN A 106 -1.65 -32.21 16.59
C GLN A 106 -1.90 -30.71 16.30
N VAL A 107 -3.10 -30.31 15.91
CA VAL A 107 -3.38 -28.89 15.66
C VAL A 107 -4.11 -28.29 16.85
N ALA A 108 -3.42 -27.40 17.53
CA ALA A 108 -3.98 -26.73 18.68
C ALA A 108 -5.20 -25.87 18.34
N ASN A 109 -6.12 -25.83 19.25
CA ASN A 109 -7.35 -25.08 19.16
C ASN A 109 -7.14 -23.62 19.59
N TYR A 110 -7.01 -22.70 18.64
CA TYR A 110 -6.79 -21.29 18.93
C TYR A 110 -7.94 -20.56 19.58
N GLU A 111 -9.16 -21.03 19.32
CA GLU A 111 -10.39 -20.37 19.72
C GLU A 111 -10.87 -20.78 21.12
N LYS A 112 -10.05 -21.46 21.91
CA LYS A 112 -10.47 -22.07 23.22
C LYS A 112 -11.71 -22.95 23.08
N ARG A 113 -11.82 -23.67 21.95
CA ARG A 113 -12.91 -24.65 21.75
C ARG A 113 -12.73 -25.81 22.73
N SER A 114 -13.82 -26.33 23.23
CA SER A 114 -13.82 -27.48 24.14
C SER A 114 -13.38 -28.77 23.47
N GLU A 115 -13.57 -28.87 22.16
CA GLU A 115 -13.28 -30.06 21.37
C GLU A 115 -12.22 -29.78 20.30
N PRO A 116 -11.35 -30.74 19.95
CA PRO A 116 -10.43 -30.64 18.84
C PRO A 116 -11.16 -30.37 17.53
N LEU A 117 -10.55 -29.53 16.67
CA LEU A 117 -11.06 -29.32 15.32
C LEU A 117 -11.07 -30.62 14.52
N THR A 118 -12.13 -30.84 13.77
CA THR A 118 -12.12 -31.81 12.68
C THR A 118 -11.72 -31.11 11.40
N PHE A 119 -10.91 -31.76 10.57
CA PHE A 119 -10.40 -31.20 9.33
C PHE A 119 -11.06 -31.91 8.16
N GLN A 120 -11.42 -31.12 7.18
CA GLN A 120 -11.86 -31.60 5.90
C GLN A 120 -10.65 -32.22 5.17
N LYS A 121 -10.84 -33.36 4.51
CA LYS A 121 -9.88 -33.90 3.54
C LYS A 121 -9.88 -33.06 2.27
N PRO A 122 -8.75 -32.94 1.58
CA PRO A 122 -8.68 -32.18 0.34
C PRO A 122 -9.68 -32.69 -0.70
N PHE A 123 -10.41 -31.78 -1.31
CA PHE A 123 -11.27 -32.10 -2.45
C PHE A 123 -10.47 -32.20 -3.76
N SER A 124 -11.06 -32.89 -4.75
CA SER A 124 -10.64 -32.78 -6.13
C SER A 124 -10.75 -31.31 -6.62
N PRO A 125 -10.10 -30.93 -7.73
CA PRO A 125 -10.30 -29.59 -8.31
C PRO A 125 -11.78 -29.27 -8.57
N LYS A 126 -12.56 -30.23 -9.05
CA LYS A 126 -14.01 -30.09 -9.23
C LYS A 126 -14.73 -29.86 -7.91
N GLY A 127 -14.46 -30.68 -6.89
CA GLY A 127 -15.11 -30.58 -5.58
C GLY A 127 -14.81 -29.24 -4.87
N SER A 128 -13.62 -28.71 -5.04
CA SER A 128 -13.26 -27.39 -4.54
C SER A 128 -14.00 -26.27 -5.28
N MET A 129 -14.10 -26.35 -6.62
CA MET A 129 -14.88 -25.36 -7.40
C MET A 129 -16.37 -25.35 -7.02
N GLU A 130 -16.96 -26.50 -6.72
CA GLU A 130 -18.35 -26.63 -6.25
C GLU A 130 -18.60 -25.93 -4.89
N ARG A 131 -17.54 -25.56 -4.19
CA ARG A 131 -17.53 -24.91 -2.86
C ARG A 131 -17.01 -23.49 -2.91
N THR A 132 -16.74 -22.99 -4.10
CA THR A 132 -16.16 -21.67 -4.28
C THR A 132 -17.20 -20.70 -4.86
N GLN A 133 -17.37 -19.60 -4.17
CA GLN A 133 -18.21 -18.48 -4.57
C GLN A 133 -17.42 -17.47 -5.41
N VAL A 134 -17.99 -17.08 -6.53
CA VAL A 134 -17.65 -15.87 -7.30
C VAL A 134 -18.94 -15.08 -7.54
N PRO A 135 -18.90 -13.79 -7.92
CA PRO A 135 -20.11 -13.00 -8.18
C PRO A 135 -21.07 -13.68 -9.16
N ALA A 136 -22.37 -13.47 -8.96
CA ALA A 136 -23.42 -14.19 -9.72
C ALA A 136 -23.37 -13.98 -11.23
N ASP A 137 -22.85 -12.83 -11.69
CA ASP A 137 -22.61 -12.50 -13.10
C ASP A 137 -21.24 -12.94 -13.63
N CYS A 138 -20.49 -13.67 -12.79
CA CYS A 138 -19.19 -14.26 -13.14
C CYS A 138 -19.27 -15.79 -13.07
N GLU A 139 -18.29 -16.45 -13.64
CA GLU A 139 -18.06 -17.88 -13.54
C GLU A 139 -16.60 -18.17 -13.17
N LEU A 140 -16.39 -19.23 -12.39
CA LEU A 140 -15.08 -19.74 -12.03
C LEU A 140 -14.67 -20.81 -13.04
N LYS A 141 -13.49 -20.68 -13.62
CA LYS A 141 -12.88 -21.67 -14.53
C LYS A 141 -11.55 -22.15 -13.96
N LEU A 142 -11.30 -23.46 -14.06
CA LEU A 142 -10.01 -24.04 -13.74
C LEU A 142 -9.10 -23.89 -14.97
N PHE A 143 -7.94 -23.25 -14.77
CA PHE A 143 -6.92 -23.15 -15.80
C PHE A 143 -5.88 -24.29 -15.70
N ALA A 144 -5.34 -24.52 -14.50
CA ALA A 144 -4.38 -25.59 -14.24
C ALA A 144 -4.53 -26.13 -12.82
N SER A 145 -4.16 -27.38 -12.60
CA SER A 145 -4.22 -28.02 -11.28
C SER A 145 -3.15 -29.09 -11.12
N GLU A 146 -3.10 -29.69 -9.94
CA GLU A 146 -2.36 -30.92 -9.71
C GLU A 146 -2.82 -32.04 -10.65
N PRO A 147 -1.96 -32.91 -11.13
CA PRO A 147 -0.52 -33.05 -10.80
C PRO A 147 0.41 -32.15 -11.62
N ASP A 148 -0.11 -31.38 -12.60
CA ASP A 148 0.69 -30.64 -13.57
C ASP A 148 1.37 -29.42 -12.95
N ILE A 149 0.72 -28.81 -11.96
CA ILE A 149 1.28 -27.74 -11.14
C ILE A 149 1.17 -28.06 -9.65
N ALA A 150 2.07 -27.47 -8.85
CA ALA A 150 2.01 -27.58 -7.39
C ALA A 150 2.50 -26.30 -6.72
N LYS A 151 1.83 -25.89 -5.62
CA LYS A 151 2.21 -24.75 -4.80
C LYS A 151 2.49 -23.47 -5.59
N PRO A 152 1.58 -22.99 -6.44
CA PRO A 152 1.76 -21.74 -7.18
C PRO A 152 1.77 -20.57 -6.21
N ILE A 153 2.86 -19.79 -6.20
CA ILE A 153 3.00 -18.62 -5.33
C ILE A 153 2.85 -17.31 -6.09
N ALA A 154 3.23 -17.30 -7.35
CA ALA A 154 3.13 -16.17 -8.26
C ALA A 154 3.02 -16.66 -9.70
N PHE A 155 2.53 -15.81 -10.57
CA PHE A 155 2.50 -16.04 -12.02
C PHE A 155 2.69 -14.72 -12.78
N ALA A 156 3.04 -14.84 -14.05
CA ALA A 156 3.11 -13.75 -15.00
C ALA A 156 2.76 -14.29 -16.40
N TRP A 157 2.54 -13.43 -17.38
CA TRP A 157 2.22 -13.85 -18.75
C TRP A 157 3.18 -13.23 -19.75
N ASP A 158 3.56 -14.02 -20.72
CA ASP A 158 4.33 -13.52 -21.87
C ASP A 158 3.41 -12.87 -22.93
N GLU A 159 4.00 -12.35 -24.00
CA GLU A 159 3.26 -11.68 -25.08
C GLU A 159 2.37 -12.64 -25.89
N ARG A 160 2.59 -13.95 -25.78
CA ARG A 160 1.72 -14.97 -26.36
C ARG A 160 0.54 -15.31 -25.46
N GLY A 161 0.48 -14.73 -24.26
CA GLY A 161 -0.55 -15.01 -23.24
C GLY A 161 -0.36 -16.31 -22.49
N ARG A 162 0.81 -16.96 -22.58
CA ARG A 162 1.13 -18.16 -21.81
C ARG A 162 1.36 -17.79 -20.35
N CYS A 163 0.80 -18.57 -19.45
CA CYS A 163 0.95 -18.36 -18.02
C CYS A 163 2.24 -19.00 -17.49
N TRP A 164 3.12 -18.20 -16.93
CA TRP A 164 4.35 -18.65 -16.30
C TRP A 164 4.16 -18.70 -14.80
N VAL A 165 4.24 -19.89 -14.23
CA VAL A 165 3.90 -20.19 -12.83
C VAL A 165 5.15 -20.44 -12.04
N VAL A 166 5.30 -19.75 -10.92
CA VAL A 166 6.34 -19.99 -9.92
C VAL A 166 5.79 -20.98 -8.91
N GLU A 167 6.42 -22.14 -8.81
CA GLU A 167 6.12 -23.18 -7.83
C GLU A 167 7.09 -23.11 -6.66
N THR A 168 6.56 -23.16 -5.42
CA THR A 168 7.35 -23.17 -4.19
C THR A 168 7.00 -24.37 -3.32
N ARG A 169 7.44 -25.54 -3.75
CA ARG A 169 7.20 -26.84 -3.08
C ARG A 169 7.98 -26.99 -1.77
N ASP A 170 9.14 -26.33 -1.69
CA ASP A 170 10.00 -26.39 -0.50
C ASP A 170 9.44 -25.59 0.67
N TYR A 171 8.50 -24.63 0.40
CA TYR A 171 7.85 -23.90 1.50
C TYR A 171 7.06 -24.88 2.42
N PRO A 172 7.20 -24.78 3.75
CA PRO A 172 7.82 -23.71 4.54
C PRO A 172 9.27 -24.00 5.00
N HIS A 173 9.94 -25.00 4.46
CA HIS A 173 11.35 -25.25 4.77
C HIS A 173 12.21 -24.04 4.38
N GLY A 174 13.36 -23.89 4.98
CA GLY A 174 14.29 -22.83 4.65
C GLY A 174 15.05 -23.13 3.34
N VAL A 175 15.92 -22.20 2.96
CA VAL A 175 16.82 -22.38 1.84
C VAL A 175 17.68 -23.63 2.05
N GLN A 176 17.73 -24.51 1.04
CA GLN A 176 18.51 -25.74 1.10
C GLN A 176 20.01 -25.44 1.17
N GLU A 177 20.76 -26.19 2.01
CA GLU A 177 22.21 -26.02 2.17
C GLU A 177 22.97 -26.26 0.86
N SER A 178 22.47 -27.13 0.00
CA SER A 178 23.03 -27.40 -1.32
C SER A 178 22.98 -26.20 -2.27
N GLY A 179 22.14 -25.20 -1.97
CA GLY A 179 21.83 -24.10 -2.90
C GLY A 179 20.84 -24.48 -4.00
N GLU A 180 20.37 -25.72 -4.07
CA GLU A 180 19.39 -26.23 -5.04
C GLU A 180 18.17 -26.79 -4.30
N GLY A 181 16.97 -26.29 -4.64
CA GLY A 181 15.69 -26.77 -4.12
C GLY A 181 14.91 -27.59 -5.13
N GLN A 182 13.66 -27.93 -4.78
CA GLN A 182 12.73 -28.65 -5.66
C GLN A 182 11.79 -27.70 -6.41
N ASP A 183 11.98 -26.41 -6.25
CA ASP A 183 11.11 -25.38 -6.78
C ASP A 183 11.42 -25.08 -8.25
N SER A 184 10.43 -24.59 -8.97
CA SER A 184 10.52 -24.41 -10.41
C SER A 184 9.72 -23.20 -10.93
N VAL A 185 10.03 -22.83 -12.18
CA VAL A 185 9.15 -22.00 -13.01
C VAL A 185 8.65 -22.88 -14.17
N LYS A 186 7.32 -22.91 -14.34
CA LYS A 186 6.66 -23.64 -15.42
C LYS A 186 5.93 -22.71 -16.35
N ILE A 187 5.98 -23.02 -17.65
CA ILE A 187 5.14 -22.42 -18.68
C ILE A 187 3.91 -23.31 -18.84
N CYS A 188 2.74 -22.74 -18.61
CA CYS A 188 1.45 -23.40 -18.78
C CYS A 188 0.77 -22.78 -20.01
N GLU A 189 0.47 -23.61 -21.00
CA GLU A 189 -0.04 -23.18 -22.29
C GLU A 189 -1.39 -23.85 -22.58
N ASP A 190 -2.35 -23.05 -23.02
CA ASP A 190 -3.66 -23.47 -23.53
C ASP A 190 -3.51 -23.50 -25.05
N THR A 191 -3.24 -24.68 -25.62
CA THR A 191 -2.89 -24.81 -27.05
C THR A 191 -4.10 -24.97 -27.95
N ASP A 192 -5.25 -25.39 -27.41
CA ASP A 192 -6.51 -25.58 -28.14
C ASP A 192 -7.53 -24.43 -27.93
N GLY A 193 -7.25 -23.51 -27.01
CA GLY A 193 -8.06 -22.31 -26.77
C GLY A 193 -9.33 -22.55 -25.94
N ASP A 194 -9.42 -23.65 -25.23
CA ASP A 194 -10.58 -23.98 -24.39
C ASP A 194 -10.58 -23.23 -23.04
N GLY A 195 -9.48 -22.54 -22.73
CA GLY A 195 -9.28 -21.77 -21.49
C GLY A 195 -8.64 -22.57 -20.37
N LYS A 196 -8.08 -23.74 -20.67
CA LYS A 196 -7.41 -24.64 -19.74
C LYS A 196 -6.02 -24.99 -20.30
N ALA A 197 -5.03 -25.04 -19.44
CA ALA A 197 -3.69 -25.45 -19.89
C ALA A 197 -3.66 -26.96 -20.20
N ASP A 198 -3.09 -27.30 -21.33
CA ASP A 198 -2.91 -28.68 -21.82
C ASP A 198 -1.44 -29.02 -22.12
N LYS A 199 -0.54 -28.00 -22.05
CA LYS A 199 0.90 -28.20 -22.20
C LYS A 199 1.66 -27.49 -21.09
N PHE A 200 2.57 -28.24 -20.44
CA PHE A 200 3.35 -27.80 -19.30
C PHE A 200 4.84 -28.01 -19.56
N THR A 201 5.61 -26.95 -19.55
CA THR A 201 7.06 -26.97 -19.77
C THR A 201 7.78 -26.45 -18.53
N VAL A 202 8.72 -27.21 -17.97
CA VAL A 202 9.61 -26.70 -16.92
C VAL A 202 10.64 -25.80 -17.58
N PHE A 203 10.49 -24.49 -17.36
CA PHE A 203 11.42 -23.48 -17.87
C PHE A 203 12.71 -23.41 -17.05
N ALA A 204 12.59 -23.46 -15.73
CA ALA A 204 13.72 -23.51 -14.83
C ALA A 204 13.38 -24.36 -13.61
N ASP A 205 14.30 -25.15 -13.15
CA ASP A 205 14.23 -25.99 -11.97
C ASP A 205 15.33 -25.63 -10.95
N LYS A 206 15.40 -26.39 -9.85
CA LYS A 206 16.42 -26.26 -8.80
C LYS A 206 16.48 -24.86 -8.19
N LEU A 207 15.30 -24.21 -8.08
CA LEU A 207 15.16 -22.95 -7.37
C LEU A 207 14.93 -23.20 -5.87
N ASN A 208 15.26 -22.22 -5.06
CA ASN A 208 15.00 -22.23 -3.63
C ASN A 208 13.98 -21.14 -3.28
N LEU A 209 12.81 -21.53 -2.77
CA LEU A 209 11.78 -20.65 -2.25
C LEU A 209 11.55 -19.41 -3.14
N PRO A 210 11.31 -19.57 -4.43
CA PRO A 210 10.98 -18.43 -5.29
C PRO A 210 9.64 -17.82 -4.84
N THR A 211 9.57 -16.49 -4.86
CA THR A 211 8.47 -15.71 -4.29
C THR A 211 7.86 -14.72 -5.27
N GLY A 212 8.40 -14.61 -6.46
CA GLY A 212 7.92 -13.68 -7.48
C GLY A 212 8.62 -13.83 -8.81
N ILE A 213 7.98 -13.36 -9.85
CA ILE A 213 8.45 -13.40 -11.24
C ILE A 213 8.06 -12.11 -11.95
N VAL A 214 8.93 -11.63 -12.84
CA VAL A 214 8.62 -10.53 -13.76
C VAL A 214 9.39 -10.71 -15.07
N PHE A 215 8.76 -10.40 -16.20
CA PHE A 215 9.44 -10.34 -17.48
C PHE A 215 10.38 -9.13 -17.53
N ALA A 216 11.62 -9.36 -17.91
CA ALA A 216 12.62 -8.31 -18.00
C ALA A 216 13.71 -8.69 -19.00
N ARG A 217 14.29 -7.70 -19.68
CA ARG A 217 15.32 -7.90 -20.69
C ARG A 217 14.76 -8.82 -21.81
N LYS A 218 15.37 -10.00 -22.08
CA LYS A 218 14.88 -11.01 -23.02
C LYS A 218 14.35 -12.27 -22.35
N GLY A 219 14.22 -12.25 -21.02
CA GLY A 219 13.82 -13.39 -20.21
C GLY A 219 12.97 -12.96 -19.04
N ILE A 220 13.21 -13.58 -17.88
CA ILE A 220 12.51 -13.30 -16.64
C ILE A 220 13.50 -13.03 -15.50
N ILE A 221 13.06 -12.27 -14.51
CA ILE A 221 13.71 -12.18 -13.20
C ILE A 221 12.84 -12.92 -12.19
N VAL A 222 13.46 -13.84 -11.46
CA VAL A 222 12.83 -14.59 -10.37
C VAL A 222 13.40 -14.11 -9.04
N ALA A 223 12.53 -13.70 -8.13
CA ALA A 223 12.89 -13.48 -6.74
C ALA A 223 12.98 -14.84 -6.04
N ALA A 224 14.19 -15.29 -5.75
CA ALA A 224 14.49 -16.52 -5.01
C ALA A 224 15.53 -16.21 -3.92
N PRO A 225 15.13 -15.50 -2.83
CA PRO A 225 16.06 -15.06 -1.79
C PRO A 225 16.98 -16.19 -1.27
N PRO A 226 18.26 -15.90 -1.02
CA PRO A 226 18.87 -14.57 -0.97
C PRO A 226 19.15 -13.94 -2.33
N LYS A 227 18.81 -14.61 -3.44
CA LYS A 227 19.15 -14.19 -4.80
C LYS A 227 17.94 -13.68 -5.58
N PHE A 228 18.19 -12.69 -6.44
CA PHE A 228 17.35 -12.44 -7.59
C PHE A 228 18.12 -12.93 -8.80
N ILE A 229 17.46 -13.75 -9.61
CA ILE A 229 18.09 -14.49 -10.70
C ILE A 229 17.43 -14.09 -12.02
N TYR A 230 18.22 -13.62 -12.96
CA TYR A 230 17.81 -13.47 -14.33
C TYR A 230 17.97 -14.80 -15.08
N LEU A 231 16.93 -15.21 -15.78
CA LEU A 231 16.84 -16.46 -16.54
C LEU A 231 16.44 -16.14 -17.98
N GLU A 232 17.13 -16.72 -18.95
CA GLU A 232 16.89 -16.51 -20.38
C GLU A 232 16.98 -17.86 -21.13
N ASP A 233 16.06 -18.06 -22.05
CA ASP A 233 16.12 -19.07 -23.10
C ASP A 233 16.79 -18.43 -24.32
N THR A 234 18.04 -18.81 -24.64
CA THR A 234 18.79 -18.23 -25.76
C THR A 234 18.68 -19.04 -27.04
N ASN A 235 18.17 -20.27 -26.96
CA ASN A 235 18.08 -21.20 -28.05
C ASN A 235 16.64 -21.44 -28.59
N GLY A 236 15.61 -21.02 -27.81
CA GLY A 236 14.19 -21.07 -28.20
C GLY A 236 13.49 -22.39 -27.90
N ASP A 237 13.99 -23.16 -26.91
CA ASP A 237 13.41 -24.47 -26.55
C ASP A 237 12.47 -24.39 -25.32
N ASP A 238 12.12 -23.20 -24.91
CA ASP A 238 11.31 -22.89 -23.71
C ASP A 238 11.98 -23.38 -22.40
N LYS A 239 13.33 -23.43 -22.34
CA LYS A 239 14.12 -23.75 -21.13
C LYS A 239 15.22 -22.71 -20.91
N ALA A 240 15.44 -22.37 -19.64
CA ALA A 240 16.50 -21.43 -19.30
C ALA A 240 17.87 -22.08 -19.44
N ASP A 241 18.64 -21.66 -20.43
CA ASP A 241 20.04 -22.06 -20.64
C ASP A 241 21.03 -20.98 -20.14
N LYS A 242 20.55 -19.80 -19.75
CA LYS A 242 21.33 -18.74 -19.13
C LYS A 242 20.74 -18.38 -17.75
N ARG A 243 21.62 -18.39 -16.72
CA ARG A 243 21.29 -17.97 -15.35
C ARG A 243 22.30 -16.92 -14.86
N GLU A 244 21.82 -15.79 -14.42
CA GLU A 244 22.63 -14.67 -13.93
C GLU A 244 22.09 -14.19 -12.59
N VAL A 245 22.91 -14.19 -11.54
CA VAL A 245 22.54 -13.61 -10.24
C VAL A 245 22.72 -12.11 -10.33
N ILE A 246 21.63 -11.35 -10.25
CA ILE A 246 21.66 -9.88 -10.29
C ILE A 246 21.72 -9.22 -8.91
N MET A 247 21.29 -9.92 -7.86
CA MET A 247 21.41 -9.54 -6.45
C MET A 247 21.47 -10.80 -5.60
N ASP A 248 22.22 -10.78 -4.47
CA ASP A 248 22.39 -11.92 -3.58
C ASP A 248 22.42 -11.57 -2.08
N CYS A 249 21.82 -10.46 -1.72
CA CYS A 249 21.88 -9.91 -0.36
C CYS A 249 20.49 -9.81 0.33
N TRP A 250 19.47 -10.48 -0.18
CA TRP A 250 18.17 -10.56 0.44
C TRP A 250 18.17 -11.48 1.66
N GLY A 251 17.47 -11.08 2.72
CA GLY A 251 17.34 -11.89 3.93
C GLY A 251 16.47 -13.14 3.75
N ILE A 252 16.80 -14.20 4.50
CA ILE A 252 16.15 -15.53 4.41
C ILE A 252 15.68 -16.08 5.76
N ARG A 253 15.77 -15.29 6.83
CA ARG A 253 15.50 -15.77 8.20
C ARG A 253 14.04 -16.14 8.48
N ASP A 254 13.12 -15.65 7.65
CA ASP A 254 11.69 -15.89 7.76
C ASP A 254 11.14 -16.16 6.36
N THR A 255 10.69 -17.40 6.11
CA THR A 255 10.34 -17.90 4.77
C THR A 255 9.12 -17.23 4.15
N HIS A 256 8.21 -16.66 4.95
CA HIS A 256 7.05 -15.93 4.43
C HIS A 256 7.18 -14.41 4.62
N ALA A 257 8.40 -13.92 4.80
CA ALA A 257 8.71 -12.50 4.95
C ALA A 257 9.85 -12.05 4.03
N GLN A 258 10.06 -12.79 2.96
CA GLN A 258 11.11 -12.55 1.98
C GLN A 258 10.69 -11.48 0.97
N ALA A 259 11.64 -11.06 0.11
CA ALA A 259 11.36 -10.18 -1.02
C ALA A 259 10.46 -10.89 -2.03
N SER A 260 9.40 -10.19 -2.49
CA SER A 260 8.31 -10.80 -3.28
C SER A 260 7.53 -9.75 -4.08
N ASN A 261 6.45 -10.18 -4.75
CA ASN A 261 5.49 -9.32 -5.45
C ASN A 261 6.14 -8.42 -6.50
N LEU A 262 6.92 -9.00 -7.41
CA LEU A 262 7.59 -8.27 -8.47
C LEU A 262 6.59 -7.78 -9.53
N HIS A 263 6.62 -6.48 -9.83
CA HIS A 263 5.81 -5.84 -10.85
C HIS A 263 6.62 -4.86 -11.67
N TYR A 264 6.28 -4.72 -12.94
CA TYR A 264 6.85 -3.69 -13.80
C TYR A 264 6.13 -2.36 -13.57
N GLY A 265 6.88 -1.30 -13.28
CA GLY A 265 6.33 0.04 -13.03
C GLY A 265 6.20 0.88 -14.29
N PHE A 266 5.43 1.96 -14.19
CA PHE A 266 5.27 2.95 -15.27
C PHE A 266 6.60 3.62 -15.66
N ASP A 267 7.50 3.81 -14.71
CA ASP A 267 8.82 4.44 -14.89
C ASP A 267 9.92 3.47 -15.38
N ASN A 268 9.53 2.31 -15.85
CA ASN A 268 10.42 1.24 -16.31
C ASN A 268 11.40 0.72 -15.25
N TRP A 269 11.02 0.80 -13.97
CA TRP A 269 11.66 0.09 -12.87
C TRP A 269 10.82 -1.14 -12.50
N ILE A 270 11.46 -2.11 -11.86
CA ILE A 270 10.76 -3.24 -11.25
C ILE A 270 10.54 -2.92 -9.78
N TYR A 271 9.32 -3.13 -9.31
CA TYR A 271 8.88 -2.91 -7.96
C TYR A 271 8.67 -4.23 -7.24
N GLY A 272 8.75 -4.19 -5.92
CA GLY A 272 8.43 -5.31 -5.06
C GLY A 272 8.28 -4.88 -3.60
N CYS A 273 8.01 -5.84 -2.74
CA CYS A 273 7.98 -5.64 -1.30
C CYS A 273 8.85 -6.67 -0.57
N VAL A 274 9.22 -6.36 0.66
CA VAL A 274 9.95 -7.26 1.55
C VAL A 274 9.41 -7.15 2.97
N GLY A 275 9.27 -8.29 3.64
CA GLY A 275 8.83 -8.36 5.03
C GLY A 275 9.98 -8.31 6.02
N TYR A 276 9.89 -9.07 7.12
CA TYR A 276 10.87 -9.08 8.21
C TYR A 276 12.27 -9.55 7.79
N SER A 277 12.38 -10.37 6.75
CA SER A 277 13.67 -10.88 6.28
C SER A 277 14.60 -9.78 5.79
N GLY A 278 14.03 -8.73 5.14
CA GLY A 278 14.76 -7.54 4.75
C GLY A 278 15.85 -7.77 3.71
N ILE A 279 16.72 -6.80 3.62
CA ILE A 279 17.97 -6.83 2.82
C ILE A 279 19.11 -6.22 3.63
N GLU A 280 20.32 -6.77 3.47
CA GLU A 280 21.55 -6.20 4.00
C GLU A 280 22.72 -6.55 3.08
N GLY A 281 23.22 -5.55 2.35
CA GLY A 281 24.35 -5.74 1.43
C GLY A 281 24.48 -4.62 0.41
N TYR A 282 25.23 -4.90 -0.66
CA TYR A 282 25.55 -3.92 -1.71
C TYR A 282 24.78 -4.23 -2.99
N VAL A 283 24.12 -3.22 -3.55
CA VAL A 283 23.49 -3.26 -4.88
C VAL A 283 23.87 -1.98 -5.63
N GLY A 284 24.33 -2.09 -6.87
CA GLY A 284 24.76 -0.94 -7.65
C GLY A 284 25.87 -0.11 -6.99
N GLY A 285 26.75 -0.75 -6.19
CA GLY A 285 27.83 -0.10 -5.46
C GLY A 285 27.39 0.69 -4.21
N LYS A 286 26.11 0.67 -3.83
CA LYS A 286 25.56 1.29 -2.61
C LYS A 286 25.18 0.24 -1.58
N GLN A 287 25.43 0.55 -0.31
CA GLN A 287 24.99 -0.28 0.81
C GLN A 287 23.50 -0.05 1.07
N HIS A 288 22.78 -1.15 1.27
CA HIS A 288 21.36 -1.14 1.60
C HIS A 288 21.10 -1.95 2.86
N GLN A 289 20.25 -1.44 3.74
CA GLN A 289 19.76 -2.13 4.94
C GLN A 289 18.35 -1.66 5.25
N PHE A 290 17.35 -2.46 4.91
CA PHE A 290 15.95 -2.16 5.20
C PHE A 290 15.10 -3.44 5.30
N ALA A 291 13.89 -3.30 5.83
CA ALA A 291 12.89 -4.36 5.93
C ALA A 291 11.49 -3.75 6.01
N MET A 292 10.45 -4.56 5.84
CA MET A 292 9.04 -4.19 6.03
C MET A 292 8.62 -3.00 5.17
N GLY A 293 8.64 -3.17 3.85
CA GLY A 293 8.22 -2.10 2.96
C GLY A 293 8.36 -2.44 1.49
N THR A 294 8.25 -1.42 0.67
CA THR A 294 8.37 -1.53 -0.79
C THR A 294 9.70 -0.98 -1.28
N TYR A 295 10.16 -1.53 -2.38
CA TYR A 295 11.38 -1.13 -3.07
C TYR A 295 11.17 -1.14 -4.58
N ARG A 296 12.10 -0.52 -5.31
CA ARG A 296 12.24 -0.69 -6.77
C ARG A 296 13.70 -0.87 -7.16
N PHE A 297 13.93 -1.54 -8.26
CA PHE A 297 15.28 -1.76 -8.78
C PHE A 297 15.31 -1.73 -10.31
N LYS A 298 16.51 -1.50 -10.86
CA LYS A 298 16.74 -1.58 -12.31
C LYS A 298 16.84 -3.04 -12.74
N PRO A 299 16.30 -3.42 -13.94
CA PRO A 299 16.29 -4.81 -14.42
C PRO A 299 17.69 -5.46 -14.55
N ASP A 300 18.74 -4.66 -14.59
CA ASP A 300 20.14 -5.11 -14.65
C ASP A 300 20.81 -5.17 -13.25
N GLY A 301 20.09 -4.88 -12.18
CA GLY A 301 20.64 -4.81 -10.83
C GLY A 301 21.55 -3.61 -10.54
N SER A 302 21.64 -2.65 -11.46
CA SER A 302 22.54 -1.49 -11.33
C SER A 302 22.12 -0.50 -10.24
N ALA A 303 20.85 -0.52 -9.82
CA ALA A 303 20.32 0.35 -8.78
C ALA A 303 19.17 -0.31 -8.02
N LEU A 304 19.07 0.00 -6.72
CA LEU A 304 17.99 -0.38 -5.82
C LEU A 304 17.62 0.84 -4.98
N GLU A 305 16.32 1.06 -4.78
CA GLU A 305 15.78 2.12 -3.94
C GLU A 305 14.72 1.58 -2.99
N PHE A 306 14.82 1.92 -1.70
CA PHE A 306 13.76 1.74 -0.73
C PHE A 306 12.74 2.87 -0.88
N LEU A 307 11.45 2.54 -0.89
CA LEU A 307 10.40 3.52 -1.17
C LEU A 307 9.52 3.82 0.05
N HIS A 308 8.91 2.81 0.65
CA HIS A 308 7.93 3.03 1.71
C HIS A 308 8.14 2.04 2.86
N GLN A 309 8.20 2.56 4.08
CA GLN A 309 8.23 1.75 5.30
C GLN A 309 6.81 1.36 5.70
N PHE A 310 6.56 0.06 5.93
CA PHE A 310 5.30 -0.43 6.48
C PHE A 310 5.43 -0.79 7.96
N THR A 311 4.29 -1.06 8.59
CA THR A 311 4.22 -1.32 10.05
C THR A 311 4.49 -2.75 10.45
N ASN A 312 4.38 -3.70 9.49
CA ASN A 312 4.43 -5.14 9.77
C ASN A 312 5.01 -5.90 8.57
N ASN A 313 4.99 -7.23 8.62
CA ASN A 313 5.42 -8.13 7.57
C ASN A 313 4.71 -7.83 6.24
N SER A 314 5.46 -7.39 5.24
CA SER A 314 4.91 -6.97 3.95
C SER A 314 4.85 -8.13 2.97
N TRP A 315 3.69 -8.33 2.34
CA TRP A 315 3.48 -9.29 1.27
C TRP A 315 2.43 -8.80 0.27
N GLY A 316 2.61 -7.61 -0.24
CA GLY A 316 1.75 -7.00 -1.24
C GLY A 316 2.34 -5.71 -1.78
N HIS A 317 2.37 -5.59 -3.09
CA HIS A 317 2.69 -4.37 -3.82
C HIS A 317 1.84 -4.30 -5.09
N SER A 318 1.32 -3.12 -5.39
CA SER A 318 0.56 -2.86 -6.61
C SER A 318 0.54 -1.39 -6.96
N THR A 319 0.08 -1.11 -8.16
CA THR A 319 -0.18 0.26 -8.64
C THR A 319 -1.60 0.37 -9.17
N ASN A 320 -2.22 1.53 -9.01
CA ASN A 320 -3.43 1.85 -9.74
C ASN A 320 -3.10 2.28 -11.20
N ASP A 321 -4.12 2.58 -12.00
CA ASP A 321 -3.96 3.00 -13.39
C ASP A 321 -3.38 4.42 -13.58
N ALA A 322 -3.14 5.14 -12.48
CA ALA A 322 -2.39 6.39 -12.43
C ALA A 322 -0.92 6.19 -12.04
N GLY A 323 -0.49 4.95 -11.74
CA GLY A 323 0.85 4.64 -11.27
C GLY A 323 1.09 5.03 -9.81
N ASP A 324 0.04 5.27 -9.00
CA ASP A 324 0.19 5.48 -7.57
C ASP A 324 0.48 4.14 -6.88
N GLN A 325 1.33 4.18 -5.85
CA GLN A 325 1.87 3.00 -5.20
C GLN A 325 1.01 2.56 -4.02
N PHE A 326 0.73 1.27 -3.95
CA PHE A 326 0.01 0.63 -2.85
C PHE A 326 0.75 -0.62 -2.41
N GLY A 327 0.40 -1.12 -1.24
CA GLY A 327 0.94 -2.37 -0.74
C GLY A 327 0.17 -2.85 0.47
N GLY A 328 0.58 -3.98 1.05
CA GLY A 328 -0.10 -4.58 2.18
C GLY A 328 0.84 -5.27 3.14
N THR A 329 0.35 -5.47 4.36
CA THR A 329 1.01 -6.30 5.37
C THR A 329 0.16 -7.50 5.71
N ALA A 330 0.79 -8.59 6.09
CA ALA A 330 0.11 -9.82 6.48
C ALA A 330 -0.92 -9.59 7.59
N ASN A 331 -0.61 -8.75 8.58
CA ASN A 331 -1.43 -8.58 9.77
C ASN A 331 -2.13 -7.22 9.84
N GLY A 332 -3.45 -7.21 9.82
CA GLY A 332 -4.33 -6.10 10.18
C GLY A 332 -4.29 -4.86 9.28
N ALA A 333 -3.51 -4.87 8.21
CA ALA A 333 -3.41 -3.74 7.29
C ALA A 333 -3.21 -4.24 5.85
N PRO A 334 -4.28 -4.76 5.23
CA PRO A 334 -4.22 -5.36 3.91
C PRO A 334 -3.89 -4.36 2.80
N ILE A 335 -4.10 -3.06 3.03
CA ILE A 335 -3.78 -2.04 2.03
C ILE A 335 -3.24 -0.75 2.66
N PHE A 336 -2.11 -0.29 2.11
CA PHE A 336 -1.44 0.99 2.40
C PHE A 336 -1.36 1.83 1.14
N PHE A 337 -1.31 3.14 1.31
CA PHE A 337 -0.94 4.07 0.25
C PHE A 337 0.48 4.57 0.45
N GLY A 338 1.30 4.47 -0.60
CA GLY A 338 2.67 4.95 -0.66
C GLY A 338 2.76 6.34 -1.30
N GLY A 339 2.25 7.37 -0.64
CA GLY A 339 2.15 8.72 -1.22
C GLY A 339 3.48 9.45 -1.31
N ILE A 340 4.38 9.29 -0.33
CA ILE A 340 5.67 10.00 -0.27
C ILE A 340 6.78 8.96 -0.10
N PRO A 341 7.60 8.72 -1.14
CA PRO A 341 8.68 7.74 -1.04
C PRO A 341 9.84 8.23 -0.16
N ALA A 342 10.56 7.31 0.45
CA ALA A 342 11.72 7.62 1.30
C ALA A 342 12.80 8.42 0.56
N THR A 343 12.91 8.25 -0.76
CA THR A 343 13.85 8.99 -1.62
C THR A 343 13.59 10.50 -1.67
N ALA A 344 12.37 10.94 -1.37
CA ALA A 344 12.02 12.36 -1.33
C ALA A 344 12.55 13.07 -0.07
N TYR A 345 12.82 12.33 0.99
CA TYR A 345 13.29 12.90 2.25
C TYR A 345 14.78 13.28 2.22
N ALA A 346 15.22 14.00 3.22
CA ALA A 346 16.63 14.32 3.39
C ALA A 346 17.47 13.04 3.57
N GLU A 347 18.72 13.07 3.14
CA GLU A 347 19.64 11.95 3.26
C GLU A 347 19.73 11.43 4.71
N GLY A 348 19.74 10.10 4.86
CA GLY A 348 19.74 9.42 6.16
C GLY A 348 18.34 9.27 6.79
N SER A 349 17.30 9.90 6.26
CA SER A 349 15.91 9.67 6.70
C SER A 349 15.33 8.41 6.07
N ARG A 350 14.60 7.62 6.87
CA ARG A 350 13.81 6.48 6.36
C ARG A 350 12.45 6.89 5.79
N GLY A 351 12.14 8.18 5.80
CA GLY A 351 10.81 8.68 5.45
C GLY A 351 9.75 8.38 6.51
N MET A 352 8.51 8.67 6.18
CA MET A 352 7.36 8.33 7.02
C MET A 352 7.03 6.84 6.91
N THR A 353 6.45 6.26 7.96
CA THR A 353 5.77 4.98 7.85
C THR A 353 4.48 5.16 7.07
N ALA A 354 4.30 4.39 6.00
CA ALA A 354 3.09 4.45 5.19
C ALA A 354 1.84 4.16 6.05
N LYS A 355 0.73 4.80 5.72
CA LYS A 355 -0.52 4.67 6.47
C LYS A 355 -1.43 3.64 5.82
N LYS A 356 -2.01 2.79 6.65
CA LYS A 356 -3.09 1.91 6.20
C LYS A 356 -4.30 2.77 5.81
N ILE A 357 -4.97 2.38 4.76
CA ILE A 357 -6.13 3.10 4.23
C ILE A 357 -7.45 2.31 4.31
N ASN A 358 -7.40 1.05 4.73
CA ASN A 358 -8.61 0.24 4.95
C ASN A 358 -9.37 0.70 6.20
N ALA A 359 -10.67 0.87 6.04
CA ALA A 359 -11.58 1.27 7.11
C ALA A 359 -11.93 0.12 8.06
N VAL A 360 -11.91 -1.13 7.56
CA VAL A 360 -12.31 -2.34 8.29
C VAL A 360 -11.20 -3.37 8.23
N ASP A 361 -10.94 -4.04 9.36
CA ASP A 361 -9.92 -5.08 9.49
C ASP A 361 -10.53 -6.50 9.47
N THR A 362 -11.85 -6.63 9.32
CA THR A 362 -12.56 -7.92 9.26
C THR A 362 -12.45 -8.51 7.87
N ALA A 363 -12.12 -9.80 7.79
CA ALA A 363 -12.12 -10.59 6.55
C ALA A 363 -13.40 -11.46 6.48
N HIS A 364 -14.01 -11.56 5.30
CA HIS A 364 -15.35 -12.16 5.14
C HIS A 364 -15.26 -13.57 4.57
N THR A 365 -14.90 -14.54 5.40
CA THR A 365 -14.89 -15.95 5.01
C THR A 365 -16.31 -16.52 4.84
N ILE A 366 -16.41 -17.59 4.04
CA ILE A 366 -17.64 -18.39 3.87
C ILE A 366 -17.52 -19.79 4.49
N THR A 367 -16.62 -19.98 5.44
CA THR A 367 -16.48 -21.21 6.25
C THR A 367 -16.23 -20.88 7.70
N PRO A 368 -16.83 -21.60 8.67
CA PRO A 368 -16.53 -21.41 10.08
C PRO A 368 -15.19 -22.02 10.49
N ASN A 369 -14.59 -22.89 9.65
CA ASN A 369 -13.36 -23.61 9.96
C ASN A 369 -12.16 -23.00 9.22
N PHE A 370 -11.40 -22.19 9.93
CA PHE A 370 -10.15 -21.63 9.45
C PHE A 370 -9.13 -21.57 10.60
N ARG A 371 -7.84 -21.53 10.25
CA ARG A 371 -6.76 -21.42 11.21
C ARG A 371 -6.03 -20.11 11.04
N GLN A 372 -6.05 -19.30 12.07
CA GLN A 372 -5.29 -18.04 12.15
C GLN A 372 -4.45 -18.00 13.41
N VAL A 373 -3.29 -17.35 13.35
CA VAL A 373 -2.30 -17.31 14.45
C VAL A 373 -2.33 -15.99 15.19
N ASP A 374 -2.16 -14.89 14.46
CA ASP A 374 -1.90 -13.57 15.07
C ASP A 374 -3.16 -12.73 15.22
N VAL A 375 -4.02 -12.72 14.21
CA VAL A 375 -5.29 -11.99 14.16
C VAL A 375 -6.39 -12.98 13.83
N PHE A 376 -7.40 -13.06 14.66
CA PHE A 376 -8.54 -13.95 14.44
C PHE A 376 -9.74 -13.21 13.86
N GLY A 377 -10.31 -13.71 12.76
CA GLY A 377 -11.44 -13.10 12.06
C GLY A 377 -11.08 -11.91 11.16
N GLY A 378 -9.81 -11.58 11.08
CA GLY A 378 -9.28 -10.50 10.25
C GLY A 378 -8.14 -10.95 9.35
N TYR A 379 -7.37 -9.99 8.83
CA TYR A 379 -6.21 -10.26 8.01
C TYR A 379 -5.02 -10.66 8.89
N THR A 380 -4.48 -11.87 8.68
CA THR A 380 -3.30 -12.40 9.39
C THR A 380 -2.24 -12.95 8.45
N ALA A 381 -2.60 -13.24 7.20
CA ALA A 381 -1.70 -13.70 6.16
C ALA A 381 -2.02 -13.02 4.82
N ALA A 382 -2.47 -11.77 4.87
CA ALA A 382 -2.79 -11.03 3.65
C ALA A 382 -1.62 -11.02 2.68
N ALA A 383 -1.89 -11.39 1.42
CA ALA A 383 -0.90 -11.61 0.38
C ALA A 383 -1.41 -11.09 -0.96
N GLY A 384 -0.47 -10.71 -1.81
CA GLY A 384 -0.77 -10.17 -3.14
C GLY A 384 -1.77 -9.01 -3.08
N SER A 385 -1.44 -7.90 -3.68
CA SER A 385 -2.34 -6.77 -3.79
C SER A 385 -2.35 -6.34 -5.25
N ASN A 386 -3.53 -6.19 -5.84
CA ASN A 386 -3.68 -5.77 -7.24
C ASN A 386 -4.97 -5.01 -7.45
N PHE A 387 -5.08 -4.28 -8.55
CA PHE A 387 -6.28 -3.52 -8.91
C PHE A 387 -7.01 -4.14 -10.11
N ILE A 388 -8.32 -3.99 -10.13
CA ILE A 388 -9.16 -4.45 -11.24
C ILE A 388 -9.31 -3.32 -12.25
N TYR A 389 -8.70 -3.48 -13.44
CA TYR A 389 -8.88 -2.65 -14.61
C TYR A 389 -9.09 -3.54 -15.83
N SER A 390 -10.34 -3.90 -16.11
CA SER A 390 -10.71 -4.76 -17.22
C SER A 390 -12.15 -4.52 -17.68
N ASN A 391 -12.32 -4.31 -18.99
CA ASN A 391 -13.66 -4.21 -19.59
C ASN A 391 -14.37 -5.58 -19.70
N ALA A 392 -13.65 -6.68 -19.48
CA ALA A 392 -14.23 -8.04 -19.42
C ALA A 392 -14.89 -8.35 -18.07
N LEU A 393 -14.81 -7.44 -17.09
CA LEU A 393 -15.42 -7.56 -15.77
C LEU A 393 -16.50 -6.49 -15.56
N PRO A 394 -17.50 -6.75 -14.71
CA PRO A 394 -18.55 -5.81 -14.39
C PRO A 394 -17.99 -4.45 -13.93
N LYS A 395 -18.63 -3.36 -14.38
CA LYS A 395 -18.20 -1.98 -14.09
C LYS A 395 -18.03 -1.69 -12.60
N ARG A 396 -18.85 -2.33 -11.74
CA ARG A 396 -18.79 -2.12 -10.29
C ARG A 396 -17.46 -2.51 -9.66
N PHE A 397 -16.65 -3.34 -10.32
CA PHE A 397 -15.34 -3.78 -9.83
C PHE A 397 -14.18 -2.90 -10.31
N GLN A 398 -14.42 -2.00 -11.26
CA GLN A 398 -13.35 -1.17 -11.81
C GLN A 398 -12.72 -0.27 -10.74
N GLY A 399 -11.39 -0.30 -10.64
CA GLY A 399 -10.62 0.47 -9.66
C GLY A 399 -10.64 -0.10 -8.24
N MET A 400 -11.33 -1.23 -7.99
CA MET A 400 -11.25 -1.92 -6.71
C MET A 400 -9.91 -2.63 -6.56
N ALA A 401 -9.37 -2.62 -5.35
CA ALA A 401 -8.21 -3.43 -5.01
C ALA A 401 -8.63 -4.84 -4.60
N MET A 402 -7.85 -5.83 -5.02
CA MET A 402 -7.92 -7.22 -4.58
C MET A 402 -6.82 -7.49 -3.56
N VAL A 403 -7.16 -8.23 -2.50
CA VAL A 403 -6.20 -8.72 -1.50
C VAL A 403 -6.53 -10.16 -1.16
N CYS A 404 -5.57 -11.06 -1.33
CA CYS A 404 -5.71 -12.45 -0.91
C CYS A 404 -5.59 -12.57 0.61
N GLU A 405 -6.45 -13.38 1.23
CA GLU A 405 -6.29 -13.83 2.62
C GLU A 405 -6.43 -15.35 2.67
N PRO A 406 -5.31 -16.06 2.49
CA PRO A 406 -5.34 -17.53 2.31
C PRO A 406 -5.85 -18.30 3.53
N THR A 407 -5.67 -17.76 4.75
CA THR A 407 -6.20 -18.43 5.96
C THR A 407 -7.72 -18.36 6.04
N MET A 408 -8.34 -17.32 5.45
CA MET A 408 -9.77 -17.10 5.40
C MET A 408 -10.40 -17.59 4.08
N LYS A 409 -9.58 -18.10 3.16
CA LYS A 409 -10.01 -18.70 1.87
C LYS A 409 -10.67 -17.71 0.92
N ILE A 410 -10.18 -16.45 0.90
CA ILE A 410 -10.81 -15.36 0.15
C ILE A 410 -9.82 -14.56 -0.69
N VAL A 411 -10.33 -13.95 -1.77
CA VAL A 411 -9.78 -12.74 -2.37
C VAL A 411 -10.76 -11.62 -2.05
N ALA A 412 -10.37 -10.77 -1.10
CA ALA A 412 -11.16 -9.64 -0.66
C ALA A 412 -11.13 -8.50 -1.67
N LEU A 413 -12.20 -7.74 -1.74
CA LEU A 413 -12.31 -6.49 -2.51
C LEU A 413 -12.32 -5.29 -1.59
N MET A 414 -11.64 -4.24 -2.04
CA MET A 414 -11.64 -2.93 -1.39
C MET A 414 -11.91 -1.84 -2.41
N ASP A 415 -12.96 -1.05 -2.17
CA ASP A 415 -13.31 0.11 -2.98
C ASP A 415 -12.38 1.29 -2.60
N VAL A 416 -11.32 1.46 -3.40
CA VAL A 416 -10.28 2.48 -3.17
C VAL A 416 -10.70 3.80 -3.81
N GLN A 417 -10.91 4.79 -2.99
CA GLN A 417 -11.39 6.11 -3.40
C GLN A 417 -10.39 7.20 -3.01
N PRO A 418 -10.25 8.28 -3.81
CA PRO A 418 -9.49 9.45 -3.39
C PRO A 418 -10.02 10.03 -2.08
N ASP A 419 -9.12 10.45 -1.20
CA ASP A 419 -9.42 11.11 0.07
C ASP A 419 -8.38 12.21 0.32
N GLY A 420 -8.72 13.42 -0.10
CA GLY A 420 -7.74 14.50 -0.23
C GLY A 420 -6.63 14.15 -1.23
N ALA A 421 -5.38 14.36 -0.84
CA ALA A 421 -4.21 13.97 -1.61
C ALA A 421 -3.79 12.50 -1.39
N GLY A 422 -4.53 11.77 -0.58
CA GLY A 422 -4.37 10.34 -0.35
C GLY A 422 -5.54 9.52 -0.85
N TYR A 423 -5.75 8.37 -0.22
CA TYR A 423 -6.82 7.43 -0.53
C TYR A 423 -7.41 6.85 0.76
N LYS A 424 -8.65 6.38 0.66
CA LYS A 424 -9.32 5.50 1.61
C LYS A 424 -9.81 4.24 0.89
N ALA A 425 -9.87 3.12 1.59
CA ALA A 425 -10.37 1.87 1.08
C ALA A 425 -11.59 1.43 1.92
N LEU A 426 -12.74 1.33 1.27
CA LEU A 426 -13.97 0.85 1.86
C LEU A 426 -14.11 -0.64 1.61
N ASP A 427 -14.68 -1.37 2.57
CA ASP A 427 -14.95 -2.79 2.44
C ASP A 427 -15.97 -3.04 1.30
N ALA A 428 -15.64 -3.96 0.41
CA ALA A 428 -16.49 -4.40 -0.70
C ALA A 428 -16.61 -5.95 -0.74
N PHE A 429 -16.33 -6.61 0.37
CA PHE A 429 -16.41 -8.05 0.58
C PHE A 429 -15.43 -8.83 -0.30
N ASN A 430 -15.91 -9.73 -1.15
CA ASN A 430 -15.05 -10.66 -1.87
C ASN A 430 -15.38 -10.73 -3.36
N ILE A 431 -14.37 -10.95 -4.20
CA ILE A 431 -14.56 -11.44 -5.57
C ILE A 431 -14.44 -12.96 -5.66
N TYR A 432 -13.80 -13.57 -4.66
CA TYR A 432 -13.59 -15.00 -4.55
C TYR A 432 -13.66 -15.41 -3.09
N ALA A 433 -14.40 -16.45 -2.77
CA ALA A 433 -14.44 -17.03 -1.43
C ALA A 433 -14.71 -18.53 -1.53
N SER A 434 -14.04 -19.35 -0.69
CA SER A 434 -14.24 -20.80 -0.71
C SER A 434 -14.60 -21.36 0.66
N SER A 435 -15.52 -22.32 0.69
CA SER A 435 -15.78 -23.15 1.85
C SER A 435 -14.95 -24.44 1.88
N ASP A 436 -14.11 -24.66 0.88
CA ASP A 436 -13.05 -25.68 0.92
C ASP A 436 -11.95 -25.22 1.87
N GLU A 437 -11.73 -25.95 2.96
CA GLU A 437 -10.80 -25.61 4.01
C GLU A 437 -9.32 -25.70 3.57
N TRP A 438 -9.02 -26.32 2.44
CA TRP A 438 -7.69 -26.41 1.85
C TRP A 438 -7.41 -25.29 0.85
N ASN A 439 -8.44 -24.65 0.34
CA ASN A 439 -8.29 -23.51 -0.55
C ASN A 439 -7.49 -22.40 0.13
N SER A 440 -6.51 -21.82 -0.58
CA SER A 440 -5.59 -20.83 -0.01
C SER A 440 -5.10 -19.89 -1.10
N PRO A 441 -5.90 -18.89 -1.50
CA PRO A 441 -5.50 -17.94 -2.53
C PRO A 441 -4.36 -17.05 -2.03
N VAL A 442 -3.23 -17.06 -2.73
CA VAL A 442 -2.00 -16.34 -2.36
C VAL A 442 -1.63 -15.23 -3.32
N HIS A 443 -2.14 -15.28 -4.55
CA HIS A 443 -1.94 -14.26 -5.57
C HIS A 443 -3.18 -14.13 -6.44
N ALA A 444 -3.56 -12.89 -6.76
CA ALA A 444 -4.67 -12.60 -7.67
C ALA A 444 -4.35 -11.36 -8.51
N GLU A 445 -4.55 -11.46 -9.83
CA GLU A 445 -4.25 -10.39 -10.78
C GLU A 445 -5.17 -10.44 -11.99
N VAL A 446 -5.40 -9.29 -12.64
CA VAL A 446 -6.09 -9.23 -13.93
C VAL A 446 -5.13 -9.64 -15.03
N GLY A 447 -5.38 -10.79 -15.63
CA GLY A 447 -4.55 -11.35 -16.69
C GLY A 447 -4.72 -10.67 -18.05
N PRO A 448 -3.97 -11.15 -19.06
CA PRO A 448 -3.93 -10.55 -20.40
C PRO A 448 -5.25 -10.69 -21.18
N ASP A 449 -6.15 -11.51 -20.73
CA ASP A 449 -7.48 -11.75 -21.29
C ASP A 449 -8.61 -10.96 -20.60
N GLY A 450 -8.26 -10.20 -19.55
CA GLY A 450 -9.18 -9.42 -18.75
C GLY A 450 -9.88 -10.18 -17.62
N ALA A 451 -9.65 -11.49 -17.47
CA ALA A 451 -10.12 -12.27 -16.32
C ALA A 451 -9.32 -11.93 -15.05
N VAL A 452 -9.91 -12.15 -13.88
CA VAL A 452 -9.13 -12.24 -12.64
C VAL A 452 -8.60 -13.66 -12.51
N TRP A 453 -7.27 -13.77 -12.42
CA TRP A 453 -6.58 -15.03 -12.19
C TRP A 453 -6.22 -15.17 -10.72
N VAL A 454 -6.35 -16.38 -10.17
CA VAL A 454 -6.12 -16.65 -8.75
C VAL A 454 -5.21 -17.88 -8.61
N ALA A 455 -4.07 -17.71 -7.94
CA ALA A 455 -3.23 -18.83 -7.52
C ALA A 455 -3.72 -19.36 -6.17
N ASP A 456 -4.16 -20.61 -6.14
CA ASP A 456 -4.60 -21.33 -4.97
C ASP A 456 -3.51 -22.32 -4.52
N PHE A 457 -2.93 -22.04 -3.36
CA PHE A 457 -1.84 -22.82 -2.79
C PHE A 457 -2.26 -24.19 -2.26
N GLN A 458 -3.56 -24.42 -2.08
CA GLN A 458 -4.13 -25.68 -1.59
C GLN A 458 -3.45 -26.23 -0.33
N ASN A 459 -3.55 -25.46 0.76
CA ASN A 459 -3.01 -25.84 2.08
C ASN A 459 -3.97 -25.44 3.19
N PHE A 460 -4.29 -26.38 4.10
CA PHE A 460 -5.05 -26.02 5.30
C PHE A 460 -4.22 -25.09 6.21
N ILE A 461 -2.94 -25.40 6.40
CA ILE A 461 -1.99 -24.60 7.18
C ILE A 461 -1.11 -23.81 6.21
N ILE A 462 -1.40 -22.52 6.05
CA ILE A 462 -0.62 -21.64 5.17
C ILE A 462 0.55 -20.95 5.89
N GLN A 463 0.35 -20.54 7.15
CA GLN A 463 1.40 -19.88 7.91
C GLN A 463 2.46 -20.89 8.38
N HIS A 464 3.74 -20.51 8.34
CA HIS A 464 4.84 -21.37 8.76
C HIS A 464 4.92 -21.56 10.27
N ASN A 465 4.42 -20.58 11.04
CA ASN A 465 4.53 -20.61 12.49
C ASN A 465 3.92 -21.88 13.07
N PRO A 466 4.56 -22.48 14.09
CA PRO A 466 3.88 -23.46 14.91
C PRO A 466 2.63 -22.79 15.50
N THR A 467 1.64 -23.58 15.67
CA THR A 467 0.45 -23.26 16.44
C THR A 467 0.82 -22.88 17.87
N PRO A 468 -0.15 -22.35 18.67
CA PRO A 468 0.17 -21.54 19.84
C PRO A 468 1.31 -22.11 20.65
N SER A 469 2.04 -21.21 21.25
CA SER A 469 3.07 -21.60 22.22
C SER A 469 2.48 -22.59 23.23
N LYS A 470 3.32 -23.41 23.82
CA LYS A 470 2.90 -24.41 24.81
C LYS A 470 2.03 -23.81 25.93
N GLU A 471 2.32 -22.55 26.32
CA GLU A 471 1.55 -21.80 27.31
C GLU A 471 0.12 -21.46 26.88
N ARG A 472 -0.12 -21.49 25.56
CA ARG A 472 -1.44 -21.27 24.95
C ARG A 472 -2.13 -22.56 24.53
N GLY A 473 -1.67 -23.73 25.03
CA GLY A 473 -2.24 -25.02 24.67
C GLY A 473 -1.69 -25.62 23.39
N GLY A 474 -0.63 -25.04 22.83
CA GLY A 474 0.09 -25.59 21.70
C GLY A 474 1.02 -26.74 22.08
N PHE A 475 1.71 -27.30 21.11
CA PHE A 475 2.71 -28.34 21.32
C PHE A 475 4.08 -27.86 20.82
N VAL A 476 5.13 -28.54 21.28
CA VAL A 476 6.48 -28.28 20.79
C VAL A 476 6.60 -28.90 19.39
N ALA A 477 6.58 -28.04 18.37
CA ALA A 477 6.79 -28.48 16.99
C ALA A 477 8.25 -28.88 16.80
N THR A 478 8.47 -29.96 16.06
CA THR A 478 9.77 -30.21 15.45
C THR A 478 9.90 -29.20 14.30
N THR A 479 10.79 -28.23 14.48
CA THR A 479 11.01 -27.22 13.45
C THR A 479 12.13 -27.65 12.51
N GLY A 480 11.84 -27.67 11.23
CA GLY A 480 12.84 -27.78 10.18
C GLY A 480 13.64 -26.49 9.98
N VAL A 481 14.50 -26.46 9.00
CA VAL A 481 15.23 -25.26 8.57
C VAL A 481 14.21 -24.14 8.28
N GLY A 482 14.46 -22.93 8.79
CA GLY A 482 13.55 -21.77 8.64
C GLY A 482 12.42 -21.68 9.69
N GLY A 483 12.43 -22.54 10.73
CA GLY A 483 11.46 -22.49 11.81
C GLY A 483 10.07 -23.03 11.46
N ALA A 484 9.97 -23.78 10.38
CA ALA A 484 8.72 -24.31 9.86
C ALA A 484 8.16 -25.46 10.72
N HIS A 485 6.85 -25.45 10.87
CA HIS A 485 6.11 -26.52 11.49
C HIS A 485 5.54 -27.47 10.42
N GLU A 486 5.97 -28.74 10.46
CA GLU A 486 5.52 -29.79 9.55
C GLU A 486 4.47 -30.69 10.19
N ASN A 487 3.41 -30.99 9.42
CA ASN A 487 2.40 -32.00 9.72
C ASN A 487 1.61 -32.37 8.47
N ASP A 488 0.75 -33.37 8.56
CA ASP A 488 -0.05 -33.90 7.45
C ASP A 488 -1.07 -32.91 6.86
N LEU A 489 -1.30 -31.75 7.49
CA LEU A 489 -2.13 -30.68 6.99
C LEU A 489 -1.37 -29.68 6.10
N ARG A 490 -0.10 -29.94 5.83
CA ARG A 490 0.70 -29.28 4.81
C ARG A 490 0.87 -30.23 3.63
N ASP A 491 0.47 -29.76 2.47
CA ASP A 491 0.62 -30.49 1.23
C ASP A 491 1.67 -29.83 0.34
N HIS A 492 2.54 -30.61 -0.29
CA HIS A 492 3.60 -30.11 -1.18
C HIS A 492 3.33 -30.47 -2.65
N SER A 493 2.22 -31.15 -2.93
CA SER A 493 1.92 -31.71 -4.26
C SER A 493 0.73 -31.06 -4.96
N ARG A 494 -0.15 -30.36 -4.23
CA ARG A 494 -1.34 -29.73 -4.79
C ARG A 494 -1.11 -28.25 -5.08
N GLY A 495 -1.90 -27.75 -6.01
CA GLY A 495 -1.94 -26.33 -6.34
C GLY A 495 -2.82 -26.11 -7.56
N ARG A 496 -3.50 -24.95 -7.62
CA ARG A 496 -4.47 -24.68 -8.68
C ARG A 496 -4.38 -23.23 -9.15
N ILE A 497 -4.74 -23.03 -10.39
CA ILE A 497 -4.93 -21.69 -10.94
C ILE A 497 -6.34 -21.60 -11.48
N TYR A 498 -7.08 -20.64 -10.95
CA TYR A 498 -8.44 -20.34 -11.38
C TYR A 498 -8.50 -19.05 -12.16
N ARG A 499 -9.54 -18.92 -12.99
CA ARG A 499 -9.90 -17.70 -13.70
C ARG A 499 -11.34 -17.32 -13.36
N ILE A 500 -11.58 -16.08 -13.02
CA ILE A 500 -12.90 -15.51 -12.82
C ILE A 500 -13.20 -14.67 -14.05
N VAL A 501 -14.23 -15.05 -14.80
CA VAL A 501 -14.64 -14.38 -16.03
C VAL A 501 -16.09 -13.94 -15.92
N ALA A 502 -16.42 -12.76 -16.43
CA ALA A 502 -17.82 -12.34 -16.50
C ALA A 502 -18.57 -13.17 -17.55
N LYS A 503 -19.79 -13.57 -17.23
CA LYS A 503 -20.63 -14.39 -18.13
C LYS A 503 -20.92 -13.63 -19.41
N GLY A 504 -20.59 -14.24 -20.54
CA GLY A 504 -20.83 -13.68 -21.87
C GLY A 504 -19.97 -12.47 -22.26
N ALA A 505 -18.99 -12.08 -21.44
CA ALA A 505 -18.09 -11.00 -21.80
C ALA A 505 -17.05 -11.46 -22.85
N ALA A 506 -16.69 -10.54 -23.74
CA ALA A 506 -15.53 -10.72 -24.62
C ALA A 506 -14.23 -10.55 -23.82
N LYS A 507 -13.15 -11.15 -24.30
CA LYS A 507 -11.81 -10.95 -23.74
C LYS A 507 -11.44 -9.46 -23.84
N ASP A 508 -10.83 -8.91 -22.80
CA ASP A 508 -10.21 -7.59 -22.82
C ASP A 508 -8.70 -7.74 -22.92
N THR A 509 -8.15 -7.38 -24.05
CA THR A 509 -6.69 -7.41 -24.28
C THR A 509 -6.00 -6.06 -23.98
N ASN A 510 -6.74 -5.05 -23.53
CA ASN A 510 -6.20 -3.74 -23.15
C ASN A 510 -6.08 -3.58 -21.61
N THR A 511 -5.77 -4.64 -20.91
CA THR A 511 -5.56 -4.63 -19.46
C THR A 511 -4.35 -3.79 -19.06
N LEU A 512 -4.27 -3.38 -17.80
CA LEU A 512 -3.10 -2.66 -17.29
C LEU A 512 -1.82 -3.50 -17.46
N TYR A 513 -1.91 -4.81 -17.21
CA TYR A 513 -0.82 -5.76 -17.43
C TYR A 513 -0.28 -5.68 -18.87
N ASN A 514 -1.15 -5.84 -19.86
CA ASN A 514 -0.74 -5.81 -21.28
C ASN A 514 -0.15 -4.47 -21.70
N ARG A 515 -0.71 -3.36 -21.20
CA ARG A 515 -0.18 -2.02 -21.48
C ARG A 515 1.22 -1.82 -20.90
N LEU A 516 1.48 -2.28 -19.68
CA LEU A 516 2.81 -2.22 -19.05
C LEU A 516 3.81 -3.13 -19.75
N LEU A 517 3.41 -4.36 -20.10
CA LEU A 517 4.24 -5.28 -20.85
C LEU A 517 4.64 -4.69 -22.21
N LYS A 518 3.67 -4.11 -22.94
CA LYS A 518 3.90 -3.44 -24.22
C LYS A 518 4.79 -2.20 -24.05
N GLN A 519 4.53 -1.37 -23.02
CA GLN A 519 5.35 -0.21 -22.68
C GLN A 519 6.81 -0.62 -22.50
N TRP A 520 7.04 -1.63 -21.67
CA TRP A 520 8.38 -2.11 -21.39
C TRP A 520 9.11 -2.60 -22.66
N ARG A 521 8.45 -3.39 -23.49
CA ARG A 521 9.02 -3.84 -24.77
C ARG A 521 9.41 -2.66 -25.66
N LEU A 522 8.50 -1.73 -25.82
CA LEU A 522 8.71 -0.56 -26.65
C LEU A 522 9.74 0.42 -26.07
N ALA A 523 10.03 0.40 -24.78
CA ALA A 523 11.03 1.29 -24.20
C ALA A 523 12.45 1.11 -24.78
N SER A 524 12.78 -0.09 -25.24
CA SER A 524 14.07 -0.43 -25.89
C SER A 524 14.00 -0.59 -27.42
N ASP A 525 12.86 -0.32 -28.04
CA ASP A 525 12.59 -0.46 -29.46
C ASP A 525 12.35 0.91 -30.10
N THR A 526 12.38 0.99 -31.44
CA THR A 526 12.08 2.20 -32.25
C THR A 526 10.70 2.19 -32.90
N SER A 527 9.87 1.18 -32.58
CA SER A 527 8.54 0.99 -33.18
C SER A 527 7.58 2.12 -32.84
N ASP A 528 6.51 2.22 -33.63
CA ASP A 528 5.45 3.22 -33.46
C ASP A 528 4.71 3.09 -32.10
N LEU A 529 4.29 4.23 -31.57
CA LEU A 529 3.61 4.36 -30.27
C LEU A 529 2.11 4.61 -30.38
N SER A 530 1.55 4.61 -31.60
CA SER A 530 0.15 4.98 -31.87
C SER A 530 -0.88 4.12 -31.14
N GLU A 531 -0.50 2.89 -30.75
CA GLU A 531 -1.38 1.97 -30.00
C GLU A 531 -1.26 2.10 -28.47
N LEU A 532 -0.39 2.98 -27.98
CA LEU A 532 -0.26 3.22 -26.54
C LEU A 532 -1.19 4.36 -26.10
N SER A 533 -1.71 4.28 -24.89
CA SER A 533 -2.31 5.44 -24.25
C SER A 533 -1.26 6.52 -23.98
N ASP A 534 -1.69 7.77 -23.83
CA ASP A 534 -0.80 8.92 -23.63
C ASP A 534 0.17 8.74 -22.46
N ILE A 535 -0.27 8.09 -21.38
CA ILE A 535 0.58 7.80 -20.20
C ILE A 535 1.72 6.85 -20.57
N HIS A 536 1.40 5.73 -21.21
CA HIS A 536 2.41 4.73 -21.57
C HIS A 536 3.35 5.25 -22.67
N ALA A 537 2.82 6.00 -23.65
CA ALA A 537 3.61 6.66 -24.69
C ALA A 537 4.59 7.69 -24.10
N LEU A 538 4.16 8.47 -23.09
CA LEU A 538 5.01 9.40 -22.34
C LEU A 538 6.25 8.69 -21.77
N TRP A 539 6.02 7.57 -21.06
CA TRP A 539 7.08 6.81 -20.40
C TRP A 539 8.01 6.10 -21.39
N VAL A 540 7.49 5.65 -22.53
CA VAL A 540 8.35 5.12 -23.61
C VAL A 540 9.22 6.20 -24.21
N LYS A 541 8.65 7.40 -24.51
CA LYS A 541 9.43 8.54 -25.01
C LYS A 541 10.50 8.98 -24.01
N GLN A 542 10.17 8.99 -22.71
CA GLN A 542 11.11 9.32 -21.65
C GLN A 542 12.28 8.30 -21.60
N ALA A 543 11.98 7.00 -21.65
CA ALA A 543 13.00 5.94 -21.66
C ALA A 543 13.90 5.99 -22.88
N ARG A 544 13.35 6.32 -24.06
CA ARG A 544 14.10 6.50 -25.34
C ARG A 544 14.88 7.82 -25.41
N GLY A 545 14.70 8.74 -24.46
CA GLY A 545 15.27 10.11 -24.53
C GLY A 545 14.66 10.95 -25.65
N THR A 546 13.45 10.62 -26.12
CA THR A 546 12.75 11.32 -27.22
C THR A 546 11.55 12.16 -26.75
N LEU A 547 11.36 12.31 -25.43
CA LEU A 547 10.33 13.16 -24.86
C LEU A 547 10.75 14.63 -24.98
N ASP A 548 10.28 15.31 -26.02
CA ASP A 548 10.56 16.73 -26.24
C ASP A 548 9.77 17.64 -25.29
N ALA A 549 10.27 18.86 -25.05
CA ALA A 549 9.70 19.81 -24.11
C ALA A 549 8.25 20.20 -24.43
N LYS A 550 7.86 20.28 -25.73
CA LYS A 550 6.50 20.63 -26.13
C LYS A 550 5.52 19.50 -25.79
N THR A 551 5.87 18.24 -26.09
CA THR A 551 5.07 17.06 -25.71
C THR A 551 4.95 16.94 -24.20
N HIS A 552 6.05 17.16 -23.46
CA HIS A 552 6.05 17.09 -22.00
C HIS A 552 5.18 18.20 -21.38
N GLN A 553 5.31 19.43 -21.86
CA GLN A 553 4.46 20.57 -21.43
C GLN A 553 2.98 20.28 -21.66
N ALA A 554 2.63 19.73 -22.83
CA ALA A 554 1.25 19.37 -23.14
C ALA A 554 0.68 18.30 -22.17
N ALA A 555 1.51 17.34 -21.77
CA ALA A 555 1.13 16.33 -20.79
C ALA A 555 0.95 16.94 -19.37
N LEU A 556 1.82 17.87 -18.96
CA LEU A 556 1.74 18.56 -17.67
C LEU A 556 0.47 19.42 -17.50
N ILE A 557 -0.12 19.89 -18.59
CA ILE A 557 -1.37 20.70 -18.57
C ILE A 557 -2.58 19.98 -19.15
N SER A 558 -2.50 18.65 -19.30
CA SER A 558 -3.59 17.81 -19.82
C SER A 558 -4.86 17.93 -18.95
N LYS A 559 -6.02 17.69 -19.54
CA LYS A 559 -7.30 17.54 -18.80
C LYS A 559 -7.29 16.30 -17.90
N ASP A 560 -6.56 15.26 -18.30
CA ASP A 560 -6.42 14.02 -17.53
C ASP A 560 -5.42 14.20 -16.37
N ALA A 561 -5.91 14.17 -15.15
CA ALA A 561 -5.09 14.26 -13.94
C ALA A 561 -4.07 13.12 -13.83
N LYS A 562 -4.40 11.92 -14.32
CA LYS A 562 -3.48 10.77 -14.31
C LYS A 562 -2.28 11.02 -15.24
N LEU A 563 -2.54 11.61 -16.42
CA LEU A 563 -1.47 11.99 -17.35
C LEU A 563 -0.60 13.12 -16.77
N ARG A 564 -1.20 14.16 -16.16
CA ARG A 564 -0.44 15.23 -15.49
C ARG A 564 0.46 14.67 -14.40
N ARG A 565 -0.06 13.76 -13.58
CA ARG A 565 0.67 13.11 -12.48
C ARG A 565 1.87 12.32 -13.00
N ASN A 566 1.70 11.57 -14.08
CA ASN A 566 2.78 10.83 -14.73
C ASN A 566 3.79 11.76 -15.40
N ALA A 567 3.33 12.86 -16.01
CA ALA A 567 4.20 13.87 -16.60
C ALA A 567 5.09 14.53 -15.53
N ILE A 568 4.55 14.82 -14.35
CA ILE A 568 5.33 15.33 -13.21
C ILE A 568 6.42 14.31 -12.80
N ARG A 569 6.06 13.03 -12.67
CA ARG A 569 7.01 11.98 -12.29
C ARG A 569 8.10 11.76 -13.34
N ALA A 570 7.80 11.95 -14.60
CA ALA A 570 8.74 11.80 -15.72
C ALA A 570 9.72 12.97 -15.87
N LEU A 571 9.53 14.11 -15.16
CA LEU A 571 10.48 15.22 -15.16
C LEU A 571 11.85 14.80 -14.60
N GLY A 572 12.91 15.32 -15.17
CA GLY A 572 14.23 15.30 -14.57
C GLY A 572 14.37 16.30 -13.41
N ALA A 573 15.62 16.61 -13.03
CA ALA A 573 15.93 17.62 -12.01
C ALA A 573 16.72 18.79 -12.57
N ASP A 574 17.02 18.81 -13.86
CA ASP A 574 17.78 19.87 -14.53
C ASP A 574 16.97 21.16 -14.70
N LYS A 575 17.61 22.21 -15.20
CA LYS A 575 16.98 23.52 -15.36
C LYS A 575 15.79 23.49 -16.31
N ALA A 576 15.85 22.71 -17.40
CA ALA A 576 14.75 22.60 -18.36
C ALA A 576 13.51 21.93 -17.71
N ALA A 577 13.72 20.88 -16.92
CA ALA A 577 12.66 20.24 -16.14
C ALA A 577 12.05 21.19 -15.10
N GLN A 578 12.86 21.98 -14.41
CA GLN A 578 12.37 23.01 -13.47
C GLN A 578 11.52 24.08 -14.18
N ASP A 579 11.95 24.55 -15.36
CA ASP A 579 11.20 25.53 -16.13
C ASP A 579 9.84 24.97 -16.59
N LEU A 580 9.79 23.73 -17.06
CA LEU A 580 8.53 23.04 -17.36
C LEU A 580 7.64 22.88 -16.12
N PHE A 581 8.21 22.48 -14.99
CA PHE A 581 7.48 22.29 -13.74
C PHE A 581 6.83 23.58 -13.25
N PHE A 582 7.61 24.65 -13.12
CA PHE A 582 7.09 25.94 -12.65
C PHE A 582 6.17 26.61 -13.68
N GLY A 583 6.48 26.48 -14.97
CA GLY A 583 5.67 27.03 -16.05
C GLY A 583 4.32 26.34 -16.25
N SER A 584 4.14 25.10 -15.75
CA SER A 584 2.89 24.37 -15.88
C SER A 584 1.86 24.66 -14.77
N GLY A 585 2.29 25.19 -13.62
CA GLY A 585 1.44 25.45 -12.47
C GLY A 585 1.01 24.22 -11.66
N VAL A 586 1.57 23.05 -11.92
CA VAL A 586 1.22 21.76 -11.25
C VAL A 586 1.41 21.79 -9.73
N ILE A 587 2.22 22.70 -9.21
CA ILE A 587 2.41 22.88 -7.76
C ILE A 587 1.12 23.29 -7.04
N SER A 588 0.13 23.80 -7.77
CA SER A 588 -1.19 24.19 -7.28
C SER A 588 -2.32 23.47 -8.00
N ASP A 589 -2.03 22.25 -8.52
CA ASP A 589 -3.01 21.44 -9.25
C ASP A 589 -4.31 21.27 -8.43
N PRO A 590 -5.50 21.38 -9.04
CA PRO A 590 -6.77 21.16 -8.36
C PRO A 590 -6.97 19.72 -7.90
N ASP A 591 -6.39 18.75 -8.61
CA ASP A 591 -6.33 17.36 -8.17
C ASP A 591 -5.24 17.19 -7.12
N LEU A 592 -5.64 16.88 -5.87
CA LEU A 592 -4.72 16.86 -4.74
C LEU A 592 -3.69 15.73 -4.82
N ASN A 593 -4.01 14.59 -5.45
CA ASN A 593 -3.03 13.52 -5.69
C ASN A 593 -1.95 13.99 -6.69
N THR A 594 -2.34 14.76 -7.71
CA THR A 594 -1.39 15.38 -8.66
C THR A 594 -0.53 16.44 -7.96
N ARG A 595 -1.15 17.25 -7.08
CA ARG A 595 -0.41 18.22 -6.25
C ARG A 595 0.58 17.54 -5.32
N LEU A 596 0.23 16.39 -4.72
CA LEU A 596 1.15 15.58 -3.92
C LEU A 596 2.36 15.11 -4.76
N ALA A 597 2.11 14.62 -5.98
CA ALA A 597 3.18 14.22 -6.88
C ALA A 597 4.11 15.42 -7.23
N ALA A 598 3.54 16.63 -7.37
CA ALA A 598 4.33 17.84 -7.58
C ALA A 598 5.17 18.20 -6.35
N PHE A 599 4.65 18.04 -5.13
CA PHE A 599 5.44 18.25 -3.91
C PHE A 599 6.59 17.24 -3.80
N VAL A 600 6.31 15.96 -4.11
CA VAL A 600 7.35 14.94 -4.16
C VAL A 600 8.42 15.31 -5.21
N LYS A 601 8.03 15.73 -6.43
CA LYS A 601 8.96 16.13 -7.48
C LYS A 601 9.80 17.35 -7.07
N LEU A 602 9.21 18.33 -6.38
CA LEU A 602 9.94 19.51 -5.89
C LEU A 602 11.13 19.12 -4.99
N SER A 603 11.07 17.98 -4.29
CA SER A 603 12.17 17.48 -3.47
C SER A 603 13.42 17.09 -4.27
N ASP A 604 13.27 16.79 -5.58
CA ASP A 604 14.40 16.44 -6.45
C ASP A 604 15.20 17.65 -6.91
N PHE A 605 14.63 18.86 -6.79
CA PHE A 605 15.26 20.08 -7.28
C PHE A 605 16.33 20.60 -6.31
N PRO A 606 17.37 21.28 -6.81
CA PRO A 606 18.39 21.90 -5.97
C PRO A 606 17.77 22.93 -5.02
N THR A 607 18.28 22.99 -3.80
CA THR A 607 17.89 24.02 -2.83
C THR A 607 18.33 25.40 -3.30
N THR A 608 17.37 26.30 -3.48
CA THR A 608 17.61 27.74 -3.78
C THR A 608 16.77 28.62 -2.86
N PRO A 609 17.09 29.92 -2.70
CA PRO A 609 16.27 30.84 -1.91
C PRO A 609 14.82 30.92 -2.38
N GLU A 610 14.57 30.76 -3.69
CA GLU A 610 13.25 30.79 -4.31
C GLU A 610 12.45 29.56 -3.89
N ILE A 611 13.08 28.35 -3.94
CA ILE A 611 12.46 27.11 -3.49
C ILE A 611 12.19 27.15 -1.98
N GLN A 612 13.12 27.67 -1.18
CA GLN A 612 12.89 27.84 0.26
C GLN A 612 11.69 28.76 0.54
N THR A 613 11.60 29.87 -0.18
CA THR A 613 10.45 30.80 -0.08
C THR A 613 9.15 30.13 -0.51
N LEU A 614 9.16 29.37 -1.60
CA LEU A 614 8.00 28.59 -2.06
C LEU A 614 7.56 27.59 -0.99
N VAL A 615 8.49 26.81 -0.43
CA VAL A 615 8.19 25.79 0.61
C VAL A 615 7.56 26.43 1.85
N LYS A 616 8.06 27.59 2.29
CA LYS A 616 7.43 28.37 3.39
C LYS A 616 5.98 28.71 3.08
N LYS A 617 5.71 29.18 1.85
CA LYS A 617 4.36 29.52 1.42
C LYS A 617 3.44 28.30 1.33
N LEU A 618 3.93 27.18 0.78
CA LEU A 618 3.19 25.92 0.73
C LEU A 618 2.81 25.44 2.13
N ALA A 619 3.74 25.48 3.08
CA ALA A 619 3.47 25.12 4.47
C ALA A 619 2.46 26.03 5.17
N ALA A 620 2.31 27.27 4.71
CA ALA A 620 1.34 28.24 5.23
C ALA A 620 -0.05 28.11 4.57
N ASP A 621 -0.17 27.47 3.40
CA ASP A 621 -1.39 27.33 2.61
C ASP A 621 -2.47 26.58 3.40
N PRO A 622 -3.69 27.14 3.55
CA PRO A 622 -4.80 26.47 4.24
C PRO A 622 -5.19 25.10 3.67
N VAL A 623 -5.16 24.93 2.35
CA VAL A 623 -5.46 23.63 1.70
C VAL A 623 -4.39 22.61 2.07
N VAL A 624 -3.12 23.00 2.04
CA VAL A 624 -2.02 22.11 2.45
C VAL A 624 -2.12 21.74 3.93
N LYS A 625 -2.44 22.72 4.80
CA LYS A 625 -2.59 22.45 6.24
C LYS A 625 -3.76 21.53 6.58
N SER A 626 -4.85 21.59 5.81
CA SER A 626 -6.03 20.77 6.04
C SER A 626 -5.92 19.35 5.50
N ASP A 627 -5.01 19.10 4.57
CA ASP A 627 -4.78 17.79 3.97
C ASP A 627 -3.58 17.09 4.61
N GLU A 628 -3.78 15.89 5.10
CA GLU A 628 -2.77 15.14 5.86
C GLU A 628 -1.52 14.83 5.02
N TRP A 629 -1.69 14.48 3.74
CA TRP A 629 -0.60 14.11 2.85
C TRP A 629 0.18 15.32 2.35
N LEU A 630 -0.52 16.39 1.99
CA LEU A 630 0.13 17.63 1.57
C LEU A 630 0.87 18.30 2.73
N ALA A 631 0.30 18.26 3.95
CA ALA A 631 0.97 18.78 5.14
C ALA A 631 2.27 18.02 5.44
N GLU A 632 2.25 16.67 5.35
CA GLU A 632 3.46 15.86 5.52
C GLU A 632 4.48 16.11 4.40
N ALA A 633 4.03 16.25 3.15
CA ALA A 633 4.92 16.60 2.04
C ALA A 633 5.55 17.99 2.19
N ALA A 634 4.79 18.98 2.65
CA ALA A 634 5.34 20.32 2.93
C ALA A 634 6.37 20.27 4.06
N LYS A 635 6.15 19.48 5.11
CA LYS A 635 7.11 19.25 6.19
C LYS A 635 8.38 18.55 5.69
N MET A 636 8.23 17.53 4.85
CA MET A 636 9.34 16.86 4.18
C MET A 636 10.16 17.85 3.36
N LEU A 637 9.53 18.68 2.53
CA LEU A 637 10.18 19.73 1.75
C LEU A 637 10.88 20.77 2.65
N GLY A 638 10.24 21.14 3.76
CA GLY A 638 10.82 22.05 4.74
C GLY A 638 12.15 21.57 5.30
N LYS A 639 12.25 20.27 5.59
CA LYS A 639 13.50 19.62 6.03
C LYS A 639 14.49 19.46 4.88
N LYS A 640 14.04 18.97 3.73
CA LYS A 640 14.89 18.72 2.55
C LYS A 640 15.59 19.96 2.07
N HIS A 641 14.85 21.07 1.97
CA HIS A 641 15.38 22.35 1.49
C HIS A 641 15.82 23.30 2.61
N LYS A 642 15.79 22.86 3.89
CA LYS A 642 16.11 23.70 5.05
C LYS A 642 15.33 25.03 5.03
N ALA A 643 14.05 24.96 4.67
CA ALA A 643 13.19 26.12 4.42
C ALA A 643 12.37 26.53 5.64
N LEU A 644 12.05 25.61 6.54
CA LEU A 644 11.21 25.86 7.69
C LEU A 644 12.05 26.05 8.94
N ASN A 645 12.01 27.25 9.50
CA ASN A 645 12.56 27.56 10.81
C ASN A 645 11.43 27.50 11.83
N TYR A 646 11.64 26.71 12.86
CA TYR A 646 10.72 26.64 13.98
C TYR A 646 11.35 27.27 15.21
N LYS A 647 10.57 28.11 15.87
CA LYS A 647 10.90 28.59 17.21
C LYS A 647 10.32 27.63 18.23
N GLU A 648 11.15 27.18 19.15
CA GLU A 648 10.67 26.36 20.27
C GLU A 648 9.94 27.22 21.27
N GLY A 649 8.74 26.80 21.66
CA GLY A 649 8.02 27.31 22.81
C GLY A 649 8.65 26.86 24.12
N PRO A 650 8.07 27.23 25.26
CA PRO A 650 8.53 26.76 26.55
C PRO A 650 8.42 25.22 26.66
N ASN A 651 9.36 24.63 27.42
CA ASN A 651 9.30 23.21 27.72
C ASN A 651 8.06 22.88 28.58
N LEU A 652 7.22 21.97 28.11
CA LEU A 652 5.97 21.58 28.78
C LEU A 652 6.17 20.52 29.87
N LEU A 653 7.32 19.84 29.88
CA LEU A 653 7.58 18.78 30.83
C LEU A 653 7.95 19.33 32.21
N PRO A 654 7.40 18.73 33.26
CA PRO A 654 7.80 19.11 34.62
C PRO A 654 9.18 18.55 34.96
N ASN A 655 9.99 19.31 35.72
CA ASN A 655 11.33 18.90 36.15
C ASN A 655 12.17 18.19 35.06
N PRO A 656 12.42 18.86 33.95
CA PRO A 656 12.98 18.22 32.74
C PRO A 656 14.45 17.79 32.87
N GLY A 657 15.22 18.42 33.73
CA GLY A 657 16.61 18.06 34.06
C GLY A 657 16.72 17.28 35.38
N PHE A 658 15.58 16.86 35.98
CA PHE A 658 15.52 16.06 37.21
C PHE A 658 16.20 16.69 38.43
N GLU A 659 16.38 17.98 38.43
CA GLU A 659 17.07 18.73 39.52
C GLU A 659 16.30 18.75 40.81
N GLU A 660 14.95 18.65 40.74
CA GLU A 660 14.06 18.58 41.89
C GLU A 660 13.60 17.12 42.18
N PRO A 661 13.17 16.79 43.37
CA PRO A 661 12.55 15.50 43.66
C PRO A 661 11.40 15.21 42.69
N ILE A 662 11.30 13.97 42.21
CA ILE A 662 10.29 13.56 41.20
C ILE A 662 8.86 13.89 41.70
N GLY A 663 8.57 13.74 42.95
CA GLY A 663 7.24 13.93 43.52
C GLY A 663 6.21 13.00 42.83
N THR A 664 5.09 13.59 42.39
CA THR A 664 4.04 12.90 41.64
C THR A 664 4.08 13.22 40.13
N THR A 665 5.04 14.02 39.65
CA THR A 665 5.07 14.55 38.28
C THR A 665 5.57 13.53 37.25
N TRP A 666 6.46 12.64 37.67
CA TRP A 666 6.91 11.51 36.87
C TRP A 666 6.52 10.21 37.57
N THR A 667 5.79 9.34 36.89
CA THR A 667 5.24 8.10 37.42
C THR A 667 5.85 6.89 36.73
N ARG A 668 6.14 5.85 37.48
CA ARG A 668 6.67 4.60 36.95
C ARG A 668 5.56 3.76 36.32
N ARG A 669 5.91 3.06 35.24
CA ARG A 669 5.06 2.07 34.56
C ARG A 669 5.90 0.85 34.19
N ASP A 670 5.43 -0.34 34.53
CA ASP A 670 6.06 -1.63 34.18
C ASP A 670 5.12 -2.41 33.27
N TYR A 671 5.64 -2.85 32.10
CA TYR A 671 4.85 -3.54 31.08
C TYR A 671 5.03 -5.06 31.12
N GLY A 672 6.14 -5.55 31.63
CA GLY A 672 6.47 -6.97 31.68
C GLY A 672 7.98 -7.24 31.63
N GLY A 673 8.37 -8.34 31.03
CA GLY A 673 9.77 -8.80 30.92
C GLY A 673 10.14 -9.88 31.95
N GLU A 674 11.34 -10.45 31.84
CA GLU A 674 11.85 -11.53 32.69
C GLU A 674 11.97 -11.09 34.16
N SER A 675 12.29 -9.83 34.41
CA SER A 675 12.37 -9.26 35.74
C SER A 675 11.04 -9.36 36.51
N LYS A 676 9.93 -9.03 35.81
CA LYS A 676 8.58 -9.13 36.39
C LYS A 676 8.15 -10.59 36.61
N LYS A 677 8.49 -11.50 35.71
CA LYS A 677 8.20 -12.94 35.85
C LYS A 677 8.88 -13.56 37.07
N LYS A 678 10.05 -13.04 37.44
CA LYS A 678 10.83 -13.48 38.61
C LYS A 678 10.38 -12.81 39.96
N GLY A 679 9.31 -12.02 39.92
CA GLY A 679 8.83 -11.29 41.10
C GLY A 679 9.65 -10.05 41.46
N ASN A 680 10.51 -9.59 40.57
CA ASN A 680 11.25 -8.33 40.71
C ASN A 680 10.42 -7.17 40.18
N ASP A 681 10.60 -5.99 40.73
CA ASP A 681 9.85 -4.78 40.34
C ASP A 681 10.38 -4.11 39.04
N GLY A 682 10.90 -4.87 38.07
CA GLY A 682 11.50 -4.33 36.87
C GLY A 682 12.84 -3.62 37.11
N ALA A 683 13.13 -2.56 36.32
CA ALA A 683 14.34 -1.78 36.55
C ALA A 683 14.24 -0.93 37.79
N GLN A 684 15.38 -0.71 38.46
CA GLN A 684 15.49 0.24 39.55
C GLN A 684 15.65 1.64 38.97
N TRP A 685 14.68 2.49 39.25
CA TRP A 685 14.69 3.91 38.89
C TRP A 685 15.12 4.78 40.05
N GLY A 686 15.92 5.80 39.76
CA GLY A 686 16.42 6.72 40.76
C GLY A 686 17.24 7.84 40.13
N PHE A 687 17.81 8.71 40.97
CA PHE A 687 18.71 9.75 40.53
C PHE A 687 20.17 9.32 40.61
N VAL A 688 20.97 9.90 39.76
CA VAL A 688 22.44 9.87 39.85
C VAL A 688 22.96 11.28 39.94
N THR A 689 24.02 11.46 40.75
CA THR A 689 24.72 12.74 40.94
C THR A 689 26.20 12.68 40.58
N ASP A 690 26.66 11.53 40.05
CA ASP A 690 28.02 11.41 39.52
C ASP A 690 28.15 12.29 38.30
N PRO A 691 29.06 13.27 38.28
CA PRO A 691 29.23 14.19 37.15
C PRO A 691 29.52 13.50 35.81
N LYS A 692 30.03 12.28 35.80
CA LYS A 692 30.24 11.48 34.58
C LYS A 692 28.93 10.91 34.00
N MET A 693 27.88 10.85 34.81
CA MET A 693 26.58 10.29 34.49
C MET A 693 25.45 11.33 34.52
N VAL A 694 25.82 12.61 34.54
CA VAL A 694 24.91 13.76 34.44
C VAL A 694 25.29 14.53 33.18
N HIS A 695 24.34 14.88 32.34
CA HIS A 695 24.56 15.66 31.14
C HIS A 695 24.66 17.14 31.44
N SER A 696 23.69 17.66 32.20
CA SER A 696 23.72 19.04 32.68
C SER A 696 23.22 19.13 34.13
N GLY A 697 23.51 20.27 34.80
CA GLY A 697 23.05 20.47 36.17
C GLY A 697 23.77 19.56 37.19
N LYS A 698 22.99 18.98 38.12
CA LYS A 698 23.54 18.21 39.28
C LYS A 698 23.01 16.78 39.31
N ARG A 699 21.96 16.45 38.56
CA ARG A 699 21.27 15.18 38.60
C ARG A 699 20.84 14.73 37.21
N ALA A 700 20.75 13.40 37.04
CA ALA A 700 20.09 12.77 35.90
C ALA A 700 19.20 11.63 36.39
N MET A 701 18.18 11.28 35.62
CA MET A 701 17.36 10.08 35.88
C MET A 701 18.12 8.86 35.46
N ARG A 702 18.17 7.85 36.33
CA ARG A 702 18.81 6.56 36.06
C ARG A 702 17.82 5.42 36.14
N SER A 703 17.91 4.48 35.19
CA SER A 703 17.22 3.19 35.20
C SER A 703 18.20 2.07 35.08
N ILE A 704 18.20 1.12 36.00
CA ILE A 704 19.14 0.00 36.05
C ILE A 704 18.38 -1.31 36.16
N THR A 705 18.77 -2.30 35.37
CA THR A 705 18.35 -3.70 35.52
C THR A 705 19.44 -4.67 35.13
N ARG A 706 19.45 -5.84 35.75
CA ARG A 706 20.34 -6.97 35.42
C ARG A 706 19.61 -8.08 34.66
N ASP A 707 18.28 -8.01 34.62
CA ASP A 707 17.41 -8.88 33.83
C ASP A 707 16.69 -8.07 32.75
N ASP A 708 16.16 -8.71 31.71
CA ASP A 708 15.36 -8.05 30.71
C ASP A 708 14.10 -7.41 31.34
N ALA A 709 13.98 -6.11 31.23
CA ALA A 709 12.85 -5.31 31.71
C ALA A 709 12.12 -4.65 30.54
N ASP A 710 10.85 -4.31 30.77
CA ASP A 710 10.06 -3.41 29.90
C ASP A 710 9.36 -2.43 30.83
N THR A 711 9.93 -1.22 30.96
CA THR A 711 9.54 -0.25 31.96
C THR A 711 9.76 1.18 31.47
N SER A 712 9.03 2.12 32.04
CA SER A 712 9.24 3.56 31.80
C SER A 712 8.97 4.39 33.04
N HIS A 713 9.58 5.59 33.06
CA HIS A 713 9.01 6.75 33.79
C HIS A 713 8.29 7.65 32.81
N PHE A 714 7.11 8.13 33.15
CA PHE A 714 6.31 8.96 32.27
C PHE A 714 5.75 10.19 32.97
N ALA A 715 5.58 11.24 32.18
CA ALA A 715 4.85 12.45 32.57
C ALA A 715 3.72 12.71 31.59
N ASP A 716 2.55 13.02 32.12
CA ASP A 716 1.39 13.43 31.34
C ASP A 716 1.39 14.94 31.17
N VAL A 717 1.23 15.42 29.96
CA VAL A 717 1.22 16.85 29.63
C VAL A 717 0.07 17.21 28.70
N PRO A 718 -0.56 18.40 28.87
CA PRO A 718 -1.58 18.87 27.96
C PRO A 718 -0.96 19.25 26.62
N LEU A 719 -1.69 18.99 25.51
CA LEU A 719 -1.35 19.41 24.18
C LEU A 719 -2.43 20.31 23.59
N LYS A 720 -2.04 21.21 22.70
CA LYS A 720 -2.95 21.92 21.79
C LYS A 720 -3.23 21.00 20.60
N PRO A 721 -4.47 20.88 20.12
CA PRO A 721 -4.77 20.14 18.89
C PRO A 721 -4.06 20.71 17.65
N ASN A 722 -3.80 19.85 16.67
CA ASN A 722 -3.18 20.19 15.39
C ASN A 722 -1.91 21.05 15.48
N THR A 723 -1.07 20.75 16.49
CA THR A 723 0.12 21.52 16.81
C THR A 723 1.35 20.62 16.71
N GLU A 724 2.42 21.13 16.08
CA GLU A 724 3.72 20.44 15.99
C GLU A 724 4.46 20.55 17.32
N TYR A 725 5.03 19.43 17.77
CA TYR A 725 5.84 19.34 18.98
C TYR A 725 7.19 18.68 18.67
N ARG A 726 8.25 19.15 19.32
CA ARG A 726 9.55 18.49 19.40
C ARG A 726 9.69 17.85 20.77
N LEU A 727 9.86 16.53 20.80
CA LEU A 727 10.24 15.77 21.99
C LEU A 727 11.70 15.37 21.85
N SER A 728 12.56 15.76 22.77
CA SER A 728 13.97 15.38 22.80
C SER A 728 14.47 15.08 24.21
N ALA A 729 15.55 14.33 24.32
CA ALA A 729 16.31 14.15 25.55
C ALA A 729 17.74 13.72 25.23
N TRP A 730 18.62 13.92 26.20
CA TRP A 730 19.93 13.30 26.20
C TRP A 730 19.83 11.94 26.89
N ILE A 731 20.38 10.91 26.22
CA ILE A 731 20.40 9.52 26.73
C ILE A 731 21.83 9.01 26.70
N LYS A 732 22.25 8.37 27.82
CA LYS A 732 23.51 7.63 27.94
C LYS A 732 23.22 6.22 28.37
N THR A 733 23.95 5.23 27.87
CA THR A 733 23.77 3.83 28.22
C THR A 733 25.09 3.17 28.58
N HIS A 734 25.05 2.28 29.56
CA HIS A 734 26.22 1.54 30.03
C HIS A 734 25.87 0.09 30.30
N ALA A 735 26.73 -0.84 29.91
CA ALA A 735 26.50 -2.28 29.97
C ALA A 735 25.11 -2.68 29.42
N PHE A 736 24.65 -1.96 28.38
CA PHE A 736 23.26 -1.97 27.90
C PHE A 736 23.10 -2.81 26.64
N ARG A 737 22.01 -3.58 26.63
CA ARG A 737 21.51 -4.29 25.46
C ARG A 737 19.99 -4.25 25.47
N GLY A 738 19.42 -3.55 24.50
CA GLY A 738 17.96 -3.41 24.47
C GLY A 738 17.48 -2.24 23.59
N LYS A 739 16.53 -1.47 24.10
CA LYS A 739 16.00 -0.27 23.44
C LYS A 739 15.79 0.82 24.48
N ALA A 740 16.62 1.86 24.43
CA ALA A 740 16.45 3.11 25.16
C ALA A 740 15.90 4.17 24.20
N SER A 741 14.80 4.83 24.53
CA SER A 741 14.16 5.85 23.66
C SER A 741 13.18 6.70 24.44
N LEU A 742 12.69 7.75 23.79
CA LEU A 742 11.51 8.51 24.19
C LEU A 742 10.32 8.11 23.33
N ASN A 743 9.12 8.11 23.89
CA ASN A 743 7.91 8.03 23.09
C ASN A 743 6.72 8.73 23.78
N ASP A 744 5.70 9.05 22.99
CA ASP A 744 4.37 9.33 23.50
C ASP A 744 3.57 8.03 23.53
N HIS A 745 3.24 7.55 24.74
CA HIS A 745 2.49 6.30 24.92
C HIS A 745 1.08 6.35 24.31
N ILE A 746 0.45 7.51 24.28
CA ILE A 746 -0.88 7.71 23.70
C ILE A 746 -0.78 7.68 22.16
N GLY A 747 0.20 8.38 21.62
CA GLY A 747 0.44 8.47 20.19
C GLY A 747 1.09 7.24 19.55
N ARG A 748 1.66 6.35 20.30
CA ARG A 748 2.34 5.07 19.95
C ARG A 748 3.34 5.08 18.77
N ALA A 749 3.04 5.83 17.71
CA ALA A 749 3.89 5.97 16.53
C ALA A 749 5.03 6.99 16.73
N GLU A 750 4.85 7.94 17.64
CA GLU A 750 5.84 8.98 17.93
C GLU A 750 6.89 8.43 18.89
N THR A 751 7.97 7.91 18.32
CA THR A 751 9.10 7.34 19.07
C THR A 751 10.40 7.89 18.51
N SER A 752 11.27 8.37 19.39
CA SER A 752 12.62 8.79 19.01
C SER A 752 13.47 7.62 18.47
N PRO A 753 14.59 7.89 17.79
CA PRO A 753 15.58 6.86 17.50
C PRO A 753 15.95 6.06 18.75
N LYS A 754 16.13 4.76 18.59
CA LYS A 754 16.41 3.82 19.69
C LYS A 754 17.90 3.63 19.84
N ILE A 755 18.42 3.78 21.06
CA ILE A 755 19.77 3.36 21.40
C ILE A 755 19.72 1.91 21.86
N SER A 756 20.53 1.03 21.24
CA SER A 756 20.44 -0.43 21.47
C SER A 756 21.64 -1.04 22.18
N ARG A 757 22.75 -0.32 22.28
CA ARG A 757 24.03 -0.74 22.89
C ARG A 757 24.60 0.39 23.74
N ASN A 758 25.80 0.20 24.29
CA ASN A 758 26.53 1.23 25.00
C ASN A 758 26.73 2.47 24.12
N GLN A 759 26.34 3.62 24.66
CA GLN A 759 26.43 4.91 23.98
C GLN A 759 26.72 5.98 25.01
N ASP A 760 27.61 6.90 24.68
CA ASP A 760 27.77 8.12 25.46
C ASP A 760 26.60 9.08 25.23
N TRP A 761 26.54 10.17 25.99
CA TRP A 761 25.47 11.13 25.91
C TRP A 761 25.16 11.49 24.46
N THR A 762 23.94 11.16 24.04
CA THR A 762 23.46 11.34 22.68
C THR A 762 22.07 11.95 22.75
N GLU A 763 21.87 13.05 22.06
CA GLU A 763 20.53 13.63 21.93
C GLU A 763 19.71 12.75 20.98
N VAL A 764 18.53 12.38 21.42
CA VAL A 764 17.50 11.73 20.59
C VAL A 764 16.29 12.64 20.50
N GLU A 765 15.66 12.71 19.33
CA GLU A 765 14.48 13.54 19.12
C GLU A 765 13.44 12.88 18.24
N VAL A 766 12.19 13.31 18.40
CA VAL A 766 11.08 13.06 17.47
C VAL A 766 10.22 14.32 17.37
N ILE A 767 9.84 14.69 16.15
CA ILE A 767 8.88 15.75 15.88
C ILE A 767 7.57 15.11 15.46
N PHE A 768 6.46 15.52 16.07
CA PHE A 768 5.14 14.99 15.79
C PHE A 768 4.06 16.07 15.82
N ASN A 769 2.97 15.82 15.11
CA ASN A 769 1.76 16.63 15.20
C ASN A 769 0.79 16.00 16.21
N SER A 770 0.22 16.81 17.08
CA SER A 770 -0.74 16.34 18.09
C SER A 770 -2.07 15.84 17.49
N LYS A 771 -2.41 16.21 16.27
CA LYS A 771 -3.72 15.96 15.63
C LYS A 771 -4.85 16.48 16.52
N ASP A 772 -5.86 15.68 16.78
CA ASP A 772 -6.98 15.98 17.68
C ASP A 772 -6.67 15.75 19.18
N ARG A 773 -5.48 15.25 19.50
CA ARG A 773 -5.08 14.92 20.87
C ARG A 773 -4.91 16.18 21.71
N LYS A 774 -5.44 16.11 22.92
CA LYS A 774 -5.34 17.18 23.95
C LYS A 774 -4.34 16.84 25.06
N LYS A 775 -3.69 15.67 24.97
CA LYS A 775 -2.78 15.14 26.00
C LYS A 775 -1.74 14.22 25.37
N ALA A 776 -0.53 14.26 25.89
CA ALA A 776 0.52 13.26 25.65
C ALA A 776 0.92 12.59 26.95
N SER A 777 1.44 11.37 26.88
CA SER A 777 2.06 10.64 27.99
C SER A 777 3.49 10.30 27.59
N ILE A 778 4.41 11.19 27.96
CA ILE A 778 5.83 11.10 27.54
C ILE A 778 6.57 10.12 28.41
N ASN A 779 7.13 9.08 27.79
CA ASN A 779 7.89 8.02 28.47
C ASN A 779 9.40 8.17 28.21
N LEU A 780 10.16 7.96 29.30
CA LEU A 780 11.55 7.54 29.26
C LEU A 780 11.56 6.02 29.22
N LEU A 781 11.80 5.43 28.06
CA LEU A 781 11.57 4.00 27.85
C LEU A 781 12.84 3.17 28.02
N HIS A 782 12.78 2.14 28.90
CA HIS A 782 13.82 1.13 29.08
C HIS A 782 13.27 -0.25 28.76
N VAL A 783 13.68 -0.81 27.63
CA VAL A 783 13.39 -2.20 27.24
C VAL A 783 14.71 -2.95 27.10
N GLY A 784 14.89 -4.03 27.85
CA GLY A 784 16.14 -4.83 27.86
C GLY A 784 16.86 -4.76 29.22
N LYS A 785 18.18 -4.96 29.21
CA LYS A 785 19.02 -4.99 30.40
C LYS A 785 20.21 -4.04 30.31
N GLY A 786 20.67 -3.57 31.49
CA GLY A 786 21.79 -2.64 31.65
C GLY A 786 21.38 -1.34 32.31
N ASP A 787 22.18 -0.32 32.16
CA ASP A 787 22.02 1.00 32.78
C ASP A 787 21.71 2.03 31.71
N ILE A 788 20.64 2.82 31.93
CA ILE A 788 20.26 3.95 31.10
C ILE A 788 20.18 5.21 31.96
N TYR A 789 20.67 6.29 31.42
CA TYR A 789 20.61 7.62 32.02
C TYR A 789 19.86 8.56 31.06
N PHE A 790 18.93 9.35 31.57
CA PHE A 790 18.16 10.35 30.86
C PHE A 790 18.37 11.71 31.50
N ASP A 791 18.55 12.72 30.67
CA ASP A 791 18.68 14.10 31.13
C ASP A 791 18.15 15.08 30.09
N ASP A 792 17.90 16.31 30.53
CA ASP A 792 17.48 17.44 29.67
C ASP A 792 16.30 17.08 28.75
N VAL A 793 15.25 16.49 29.31
CA VAL A 793 14.07 16.07 28.55
C VAL A 793 13.24 17.29 28.16
N LYS A 794 12.90 17.43 26.87
CA LYS A 794 12.14 18.59 26.39
C LYS A 794 10.94 18.13 25.57
N LEU A 795 9.79 18.75 25.82
CA LEU A 795 8.64 18.74 24.94
C LEU A 795 8.25 20.19 24.67
N CYS A 796 8.56 20.68 23.50
CA CYS A 796 8.31 22.07 23.12
C CYS A 796 7.34 22.13 21.95
N GLU A 797 6.41 23.09 21.99
CA GLU A 797 5.62 23.47 20.85
C GLU A 797 6.56 24.07 19.78
N LEU A 798 6.42 23.62 18.54
CA LEU A 798 7.14 24.21 17.41
C LEU A 798 6.24 25.22 16.71
N VAL A 799 6.60 26.49 16.86
CA VAL A 799 5.92 27.60 16.18
C VAL A 799 6.73 27.96 14.93
N LEU A 800 6.09 27.86 13.76
CA LEU A 800 6.71 28.27 12.51
C LEU A 800 7.03 29.78 12.61
N GLU A 801 8.29 30.16 12.39
CA GLU A 801 8.66 31.58 12.31
C GLU A 801 8.02 32.16 11.05
N ASN A 802 6.93 32.92 11.23
CA ASN A 802 6.34 33.69 10.16
C ASN A 802 7.24 34.90 9.88
N GLU A 803 7.90 34.90 8.73
CA GLU A 803 8.38 36.13 8.16
C GLU A 803 7.15 36.93 7.70
N ASP A 804 6.96 38.05 8.33
CA ASP A 804 6.03 39.17 8.01
C ASP A 804 4.60 38.80 7.60
N ASP A 805 3.67 39.21 8.41
CA ASP A 805 2.21 39.20 8.14
C ASP A 805 1.93 40.06 6.86
N ALA A 806 1.91 39.35 5.71
CA ALA A 806 1.70 39.95 4.39
C ALA A 806 0.38 40.76 4.30
N SER A 807 -0.54 40.58 5.26
CA SER A 807 -1.82 41.31 5.32
C SER A 807 -1.62 42.77 5.74
N LYS A 808 -0.46 43.11 6.33
CA LYS A 808 -0.14 44.47 6.80
C LYS A 808 0.74 45.27 5.83
N LEU A 809 1.19 44.68 4.74
CA LEU A 809 2.06 45.33 3.79
C LEU A 809 1.28 46.29 2.87
N VAL A 810 1.72 47.53 2.81
CA VAL A 810 1.19 48.54 1.88
C VAL A 810 1.93 48.38 0.53
N GLY A 811 1.16 48.05 -0.53
CA GLY A 811 1.71 47.92 -1.88
C GLY A 811 2.03 49.25 -2.55
N ASP A 812 3.12 49.31 -3.31
CA ASP A 812 3.53 50.45 -4.10
C ASP A 812 3.24 50.18 -5.59
N ILE A 813 2.46 51.09 -6.21
CA ILE A 813 1.99 50.92 -7.60
C ILE A 813 3.14 50.94 -8.61
N GLN A 814 4.16 51.77 -8.42
CA GLN A 814 5.29 51.92 -9.35
C GLN A 814 6.21 50.67 -9.31
N ARG A 815 6.47 50.14 -8.11
CA ARG A 815 7.18 48.89 -7.96
C ARG A 815 6.37 47.72 -8.54
N GLY A 816 5.07 47.70 -8.32
CA GLY A 816 4.18 46.70 -8.89
C GLY A 816 4.16 46.71 -10.41
N GLU A 817 4.15 47.92 -11.05
CA GLU A 817 4.28 48.03 -12.50
C GLU A 817 5.63 47.51 -13.00
N LYS A 818 6.72 47.84 -12.31
CA LYS A 818 8.04 47.28 -12.67
C LYS A 818 8.08 45.77 -12.56
N ILE A 819 7.51 45.17 -11.53
CA ILE A 819 7.39 43.70 -11.36
C ILE A 819 6.59 43.10 -12.49
N PHE A 820 5.44 43.68 -12.86
CA PHE A 820 4.62 43.26 -13.97
C PHE A 820 5.39 43.11 -15.29
N TRP A 821 6.29 44.09 -15.57
CA TRP A 821 7.04 44.14 -16.82
C TRP A 821 8.37 43.39 -16.80
N GLU A 822 9.08 43.40 -15.66
CA GLU A 822 10.49 43.06 -15.62
C GLU A 822 10.87 41.89 -14.70
N HIS A 823 9.93 41.38 -13.87
CA HIS A 823 10.26 40.32 -12.90
C HIS A 823 10.71 39.05 -13.65
N PRO A 824 11.86 38.46 -13.26
CA PRO A 824 12.47 37.36 -14.04
C PRO A 824 11.61 36.09 -14.09
N VAL A 825 10.75 35.86 -13.09
CA VAL A 825 9.89 34.66 -12.99
C VAL A 825 8.42 35.01 -13.16
N ALA A 826 7.91 36.01 -12.47
CA ALA A 826 6.49 36.39 -12.48
C ALA A 826 6.02 37.07 -13.76
N ALA A 827 6.93 37.79 -14.48
CA ALA A 827 6.79 38.49 -15.77
C ALA A 827 5.36 38.44 -16.38
N CYS A 828 4.40 39.11 -15.74
CA CYS A 828 2.96 39.06 -16.06
C CYS A 828 2.68 39.37 -17.54
N LYS A 829 3.52 40.22 -18.16
CA LYS A 829 3.49 40.50 -19.61
C LYS A 829 3.63 39.28 -20.53
N ASN A 830 4.21 38.18 -20.03
CA ASN A 830 4.39 36.98 -20.82
C ASN A 830 3.05 36.25 -21.07
N CYS A 831 2.06 36.54 -20.25
CA CYS A 831 0.74 35.95 -20.33
C CYS A 831 -0.38 36.97 -20.58
N HIS A 832 -0.23 38.22 -20.13
CA HIS A 832 -1.28 39.23 -20.17
C HIS A 832 -0.93 40.42 -21.06
N ILE A 833 -1.94 40.92 -21.76
CA ILE A 833 -1.87 42.18 -22.48
C ILE A 833 -2.25 43.32 -21.55
N LEU A 834 -1.46 44.42 -21.57
CA LEU A 834 -1.76 45.69 -20.93
C LEU A 834 -1.30 46.83 -21.86
N LYS A 835 -2.22 47.79 -22.17
CA LYS A 835 -1.99 48.90 -23.10
C LYS A 835 -1.43 48.43 -24.46
N GLY A 836 -1.95 47.34 -24.96
CA GLY A 836 -1.53 46.77 -26.25
C GLY A 836 -0.16 46.09 -26.28
N GLN A 837 0.54 45.95 -25.15
CA GLN A 837 1.80 45.26 -25.00
C GLN A 837 1.64 43.97 -24.17
N GLY A 838 2.48 42.98 -24.41
CA GLY A 838 2.45 41.69 -23.74
C GLY A 838 1.93 40.53 -24.60
N SER A 839 1.42 39.46 -24.00
CA SER A 839 0.96 38.26 -24.68
C SER A 839 -0.52 37.94 -24.36
N ALA A 840 -1.23 37.34 -25.32
CA ALA A 840 -2.64 36.96 -25.22
C ALA A 840 -2.87 35.54 -24.68
N VAL A 841 -1.93 34.99 -23.92
CA VAL A 841 -2.09 33.68 -23.25
C VAL A 841 -3.15 33.74 -22.17
N GLY A 842 -3.26 34.88 -21.48
CA GLY A 842 -4.28 35.20 -20.48
C GLY A 842 -5.13 36.43 -20.88
N PRO A 843 -6.17 36.77 -20.11
CA PRO A 843 -7.02 37.90 -20.37
C PRO A 843 -6.28 39.24 -20.33
N ALA A 844 -6.69 40.18 -21.18
CA ALA A 844 -6.19 41.56 -21.14
C ALA A 844 -6.58 42.24 -19.82
N LEU A 845 -5.62 42.95 -19.22
CA LEU A 845 -5.76 43.57 -17.90
C LEU A 845 -6.16 45.07 -17.97
N ASP A 846 -6.28 45.62 -19.15
CA ASP A 846 -6.78 47.00 -19.31
C ASP A 846 -8.15 47.19 -18.63
N GLY A 847 -8.23 48.13 -17.69
CA GLY A 847 -9.47 48.42 -16.92
C GLY A 847 -9.98 47.25 -16.04
N ILE A 848 -9.12 46.31 -15.65
CA ILE A 848 -9.54 45.15 -14.87
C ILE A 848 -10.19 45.53 -13.53
N ALA A 849 -9.67 46.51 -12.84
CA ALA A 849 -10.17 47.00 -11.57
C ALA A 849 -11.53 47.73 -11.68
N SER A 850 -11.96 48.10 -12.87
CA SER A 850 -13.32 48.60 -13.14
C SER A 850 -14.31 47.45 -13.46
N ARG A 851 -13.83 46.28 -13.87
CA ARG A 851 -14.64 45.14 -14.29
C ARG A 851 -14.75 44.03 -13.23
N LYS A 852 -13.80 44.02 -12.30
CA LYS A 852 -13.70 43.00 -11.23
C LYS A 852 -13.35 43.68 -9.91
N ASP A 853 -13.91 43.18 -8.83
CA ASP A 853 -13.61 43.65 -7.48
C ASP A 853 -12.26 43.16 -6.95
N GLU A 854 -11.80 43.70 -5.85
CA GLU A 854 -10.53 43.33 -5.20
C GLU A 854 -10.52 41.85 -4.80
N ALA A 855 -11.67 41.30 -4.36
CA ALA A 855 -11.75 39.91 -3.95
C ALA A 855 -11.48 38.95 -5.13
N TYR A 856 -12.06 39.22 -6.29
CA TYR A 856 -11.82 38.46 -7.51
C TYR A 856 -10.36 38.56 -7.97
N ILE A 857 -9.79 39.78 -7.96
CA ILE A 857 -8.39 39.98 -8.35
C ILE A 857 -7.44 39.23 -7.41
N LEU A 858 -7.68 39.32 -6.11
CA LEU A 858 -6.91 38.62 -5.10
C LEU A 858 -7.03 37.11 -5.26
N GLU A 859 -8.25 36.59 -5.44
CA GLU A 859 -8.48 35.16 -5.68
C GLU A 859 -7.72 34.67 -6.93
N SER A 860 -7.76 35.42 -8.04
CA SER A 860 -7.05 35.09 -9.27
C SER A 860 -5.51 35.11 -9.10
N LEU A 861 -4.97 36.00 -8.26
CA LEU A 861 -3.55 36.06 -7.96
C LEU A 861 -3.09 34.93 -7.03
N VAL A 862 -3.95 34.49 -6.10
CA VAL A 862 -3.61 33.47 -5.08
C VAL A 862 -4.00 32.06 -5.52
N ASN A 863 -5.16 31.93 -6.16
CA ASN A 863 -5.68 30.65 -6.65
C ASN A 863 -6.27 30.78 -8.04
N PRO A 864 -5.45 30.92 -9.09
CA PRO A 864 -5.88 31.16 -10.47
C PRO A 864 -6.77 30.05 -11.06
N ASN A 865 -6.86 28.91 -10.40
CA ASN A 865 -7.72 27.80 -10.77
C ASN A 865 -9.12 27.86 -10.12
N ALA A 866 -9.33 28.72 -9.13
CA ALA A 866 -10.64 28.85 -8.45
C ALA A 866 -11.74 29.27 -9.42
N LYS A 867 -11.42 30.21 -10.35
CA LYS A 867 -12.35 30.72 -11.34
C LYS A 867 -11.63 31.15 -12.61
N LEU A 868 -11.72 30.34 -13.64
CA LEU A 868 -11.13 30.68 -14.94
C LEU A 868 -11.87 31.84 -15.60
N ALA A 869 -11.13 32.72 -16.28
CA ALA A 869 -11.71 33.83 -17.00
C ALA A 869 -12.53 33.34 -18.21
N GLU A 870 -13.60 34.03 -18.52
CA GLU A 870 -14.43 33.76 -19.69
C GLU A 870 -13.59 33.81 -20.99
N GLY A 871 -13.74 32.82 -21.84
CA GLY A 871 -12.93 32.62 -23.05
C GLY A 871 -11.62 31.87 -22.83
N TYR A 872 -11.24 31.57 -21.57
CA TYR A 872 -10.01 30.83 -21.21
C TYR A 872 -10.30 29.48 -20.53
N THR A 873 -11.48 28.95 -20.70
CA THR A 873 -11.93 27.68 -20.11
C THR A 873 -11.58 26.45 -20.93
N ALA A 874 -10.83 26.60 -22.03
CA ALA A 874 -10.43 25.50 -22.91
C ALA A 874 -9.50 24.48 -22.21
N THR A 875 -8.74 24.93 -21.22
CA THR A 875 -7.92 24.06 -20.35
C THR A 875 -8.50 24.04 -18.93
N PRO A 876 -8.52 22.90 -18.23
CA PRO A 876 -9.04 22.82 -16.86
C PRO A 876 -8.11 23.47 -15.83
N ILE A 877 -6.91 23.86 -16.24
CA ILE A 877 -5.88 24.47 -15.40
C ILE A 877 -5.46 25.80 -16.01
N SER A 878 -5.41 26.82 -15.17
CA SER A 878 -4.83 28.10 -15.53
C SER A 878 -3.32 27.95 -15.76
N PRO A 879 -2.78 28.44 -16.89
CA PRO A 879 -1.33 28.54 -17.06
C PRO A 879 -0.68 29.58 -16.13
N MET A 880 -1.49 30.44 -15.50
CA MET A 880 -1.02 31.40 -14.52
C MET A 880 -0.71 30.67 -13.20
N PRO A 881 0.52 30.71 -12.70
CA PRO A 881 0.83 30.18 -11.38
C PRO A 881 0.31 31.10 -10.27
N PRO A 882 0.06 30.60 -9.05
CA PRO A 882 -0.28 31.45 -7.91
C PRO A 882 0.84 32.47 -7.62
N MET A 883 0.57 33.74 -7.76
CA MET A 883 1.57 34.80 -7.63
C MET A 883 2.09 34.95 -6.20
N ASN A 884 1.29 34.64 -5.20
CA ASN A 884 1.71 34.59 -3.80
C ASN A 884 2.78 33.51 -3.54
N LEU A 885 2.92 32.52 -4.40
CA LEU A 885 3.97 31.50 -4.30
C LEU A 885 5.28 31.90 -4.98
N ILE A 886 5.24 32.85 -5.91
CA ILE A 886 6.38 33.30 -6.72
C ILE A 886 6.97 34.60 -6.19
N LEU A 887 6.12 35.56 -5.86
CA LEU A 887 6.51 36.89 -5.42
C LEU A 887 6.80 36.93 -3.91
N LYS A 888 7.80 37.69 -3.50
CA LYS A 888 7.99 37.98 -2.07
C LYS A 888 6.77 38.73 -1.52
N PRO A 889 6.47 38.69 -0.21
CA PRO A 889 5.30 39.33 0.38
C PRO A 889 5.13 40.79 -0.05
N GLN A 890 6.21 41.59 -0.04
CA GLN A 890 6.14 42.97 -0.49
C GLN A 890 5.91 43.10 -2.00
N GLU A 891 6.56 42.28 -2.82
CA GLU A 891 6.36 42.26 -4.27
C GLU A 891 4.92 41.85 -4.65
N PHE A 892 4.32 40.91 -3.91
CA PHE A 892 2.93 40.53 -4.08
C PHE A 892 1.98 41.72 -3.74
N ALA A 893 2.25 42.40 -2.62
CA ALA A 893 1.47 43.57 -2.24
C ALA A 893 1.59 44.70 -3.30
N ASP A 894 2.79 44.89 -3.86
CA ASP A 894 3.07 45.90 -4.90
C ASP A 894 2.33 45.53 -6.21
N VAL A 895 2.39 44.31 -6.68
CA VAL A 895 1.65 43.82 -7.87
C VAL A 895 0.13 43.91 -7.68
N LYS A 896 -0.37 43.53 -6.50
CA LYS A 896 -1.80 43.67 -6.16
C LYS A 896 -2.23 45.15 -6.28
N ALA A 897 -1.45 46.07 -5.67
CA ALA A 897 -1.76 47.49 -5.73
C ALA A 897 -1.71 48.02 -7.16
N PHE A 898 -0.76 47.60 -7.98
CA PHE A 898 -0.67 47.99 -9.38
C PHE A 898 -1.91 47.49 -10.17
N ILE A 899 -2.29 46.21 -10.07
CA ILE A 899 -3.45 45.67 -10.79
C ILE A 899 -4.73 46.35 -10.34
N LEU A 900 -4.90 46.65 -9.06
CA LEU A 900 -6.04 47.42 -8.53
C LEU A 900 -6.06 48.85 -9.01
N SER A 901 -4.93 49.41 -9.49
CA SER A 901 -4.89 50.76 -10.11
C SER A 901 -5.31 50.79 -11.56
N LEU A 902 -5.42 49.66 -12.23
CA LEU A 902 -5.83 49.56 -13.64
C LEU A 902 -7.36 49.72 -13.82
N LYS A 903 -7.84 50.96 -13.77
CA LYS A 903 -9.25 51.34 -13.90
C LYS A 903 -9.60 51.70 -15.34
#